data_6040763d65e507331909d5d5cc3b8963
#
_entry.id   6040763d65e507331909d5d5cc3b8963
#
_cell.length_a   1.000
_cell.length_b   1.000
_cell.length_c   1.000
_cell.angle_alpha   90.00
_cell.angle_beta   90.00
_cell.angle_gamma   90.00
#
_symmetry.space_group_name_H-M   'P 1'
#
loop_
_entity.id
_entity.type
_entity.pdbx_description
1 polymer ?
#
loop_
_entity_poly.entity_id
_entity_poly.type
_entity_poly.pdbx_seq_one_letter_code
_entity_poly.pdbx_strand_id
1 'polypeptide(L)'
;MGKTLTKEQVHSLKIERLQRLMEQYPSTVWAKRAGLLSGVLLVERNPAVAIQFLHGAQRDFPVLDDYIRLWIGEASLKLGDAKQAAVILESIPTAVPDSNILTRAAYRTGEAWYQASSCPEATNWFSKAVALSDKEPGTPQAYLRQGACQLRVNNITEGRETLRYLWVRFPYTSEAKEAETLLASNLGGEPWTVQPTERFGRAQAYLSQAFHVEAIDELKQFLAADPQSPRRAEAKLKLGIAQVRLKQYDQARETFRALAKDGASESREAMVWLARVYLRQGQGDKLLEVVRALPSSPLSAEQKGQILLFAGMWLEDQKKFDEALLRYRQVAKEGDPASQRAEAQWRVGWVYYRTGRYREAAEALRILIEQYDSEFEPQALYWLGRAAEQSQQPQAQEFYRQVCQRYRYTYYCQLARERATIQEISETTAETASTSSKPSTNGEAVQPVITRVDIEQQTAYRRAIELKTLGLDSDAAREVAVLTDRYSRDPDVLIALSTLLNEVGAYHHALRMVRTRFRDKLERTGGDIAPSLWNVAYPTGLLPTIKLQGAKGVDPYFIAAIIREESQYDEKAVSRVGAIGLMQVMPATANNVAQRVGLPAVGREDLFDRETNIRIGVRYVEQLLEQFSGNLIYTIASYNAGPIVVGNWIAQYRSQSQDEFVELIPYQETRLYVKRVLRSYREYVRLGGHS
;
A
#
# COMPACT_ATOMS: atom_id res chain seq x y z
N MET A 1 -34.29 -19.54 -0.59
CA MET A 1 -33.95 -18.15 -1.01
C MET A 1 -34.15 -17.25 0.19
N GLY A 2 -33.09 -17.00 0.97
CA GLY A 2 -33.11 -16.04 2.08
C GLY A 2 -33.07 -14.61 1.54
N LYS A 3 -34.06 -13.80 1.88
CA LYS A 3 -34.07 -12.37 1.53
C LYS A 3 -32.82 -11.72 2.19
N THR A 4 -31.89 -11.21 1.39
CA THR A 4 -30.79 -10.40 1.87
C THR A 4 -31.37 -9.13 2.49
N LEU A 5 -31.13 -8.93 3.78
CA LEU A 5 -31.60 -7.74 4.49
C LEU A 5 -30.88 -6.50 3.94
N THR A 6 -31.62 -5.41 3.80
CA THR A 6 -31.00 -4.11 3.45
C THR A 6 -30.14 -3.59 4.60
N LYS A 7 -29.19 -2.68 4.33
CA LYS A 7 -28.39 -2.03 5.37
C LYS A 7 -29.26 -1.38 6.46
N GLU A 8 -30.41 -0.84 6.09
CA GLU A 8 -31.40 -0.28 7.01
C GLU A 8 -32.06 -1.32 7.91
N GLN A 9 -32.47 -2.44 7.35
CA GLN A 9 -33.07 -3.54 8.11
C GLN A 9 -32.06 -4.14 9.11
N VAL A 10 -30.81 -4.31 8.69
CA VAL A 10 -29.74 -4.79 9.57
C VAL A 10 -29.51 -3.82 10.73
N HIS A 11 -29.51 -2.52 10.47
CA HIS A 11 -29.30 -1.49 11.50
C HIS A 11 -30.48 -1.46 12.52
N SER A 12 -31.72 -1.46 12.03
CA SER A 12 -32.90 -1.50 12.90
C SER A 12 -32.93 -2.74 13.78
N LEU A 13 -32.58 -3.90 13.22
CA LEU A 13 -32.49 -5.15 13.97
C LEU A 13 -31.39 -5.12 15.04
N LYS A 14 -30.27 -4.44 14.76
CA LYS A 14 -29.22 -4.25 15.78
C LYS A 14 -29.74 -3.45 16.97
N ILE A 15 -30.40 -2.33 16.73
CA ILE A 15 -30.95 -1.48 17.80
C ILE A 15 -31.97 -2.25 18.63
N GLU A 16 -32.89 -2.98 17.99
CA GLU A 16 -33.87 -3.80 18.68
C GLU A 16 -33.23 -4.85 19.59
N ARG A 17 -32.18 -5.52 19.11
CA ARG A 17 -31.43 -6.50 19.94
C ARG A 17 -30.73 -5.85 21.13
N LEU A 18 -30.17 -4.65 20.96
CA LEU A 18 -29.54 -3.90 22.05
C LEU A 18 -30.59 -3.48 23.09
N GLN A 19 -31.78 -3.05 22.67
CA GLN A 19 -32.88 -2.71 23.55
C GLN A 19 -33.34 -3.94 24.39
N ARG A 20 -33.53 -5.08 23.75
CA ARG A 20 -33.85 -6.33 24.47
C ARG A 20 -32.77 -6.70 25.49
N LEU A 21 -31.49 -6.51 25.18
CA LEU A 21 -30.38 -6.77 26.10
C LEU A 21 -30.46 -5.86 27.35
N MET A 22 -30.77 -4.57 27.15
CA MET A 22 -30.94 -3.62 28.26
C MET A 22 -32.14 -3.96 29.14
N GLU A 23 -33.25 -4.41 28.54
CA GLU A 23 -34.46 -4.82 29.27
C GLU A 23 -34.26 -6.12 30.05
N GLN A 24 -33.58 -7.10 29.47
CA GLN A 24 -33.37 -8.42 30.09
C GLN A 24 -32.30 -8.41 31.15
N TYR A 25 -31.29 -7.54 31.04
CA TYR A 25 -30.11 -7.53 31.93
C TYR A 25 -29.73 -6.13 32.43
N PRO A 26 -30.64 -5.32 32.98
CA PRO A 26 -30.51 -3.87 33.17
C PRO A 26 -29.33 -3.46 34.07
N SER A 27 -28.91 -4.30 35.01
CA SER A 27 -27.83 -3.98 35.95
C SER A 27 -26.43 -4.42 35.51
N THR A 28 -26.33 -5.01 34.31
CA THR A 28 -25.05 -5.55 33.80
C THR A 28 -24.22 -4.51 33.05
N VAL A 29 -22.90 -4.72 33.01
CA VAL A 29 -22.01 -3.92 32.12
C VAL A 29 -22.41 -4.04 30.66
N TRP A 30 -23.00 -5.16 30.26
CA TRP A 30 -23.46 -5.39 28.87
C TRP A 30 -24.68 -4.52 28.54
N ALA A 31 -25.60 -4.31 29.46
CA ALA A 31 -26.71 -3.37 29.27
C ALA A 31 -26.20 -1.92 29.13
N LYS A 32 -25.20 -1.53 29.92
CA LYS A 32 -24.57 -0.21 29.83
C LYS A 32 -23.87 -0.04 28.48
N ARG A 33 -23.11 -1.06 27.99
CA ARG A 33 -22.50 -1.07 26.68
C ARG A 33 -23.54 -1.04 25.54
N ALA A 34 -24.65 -1.75 25.71
CA ALA A 34 -25.74 -1.71 24.75
C ALA A 34 -26.37 -0.32 24.64
N GLY A 35 -26.53 0.39 25.78
CA GLY A 35 -26.97 1.79 25.80
C GLY A 35 -26.00 2.73 25.08
N LEU A 36 -24.70 2.63 25.37
CA LEU A 36 -23.68 3.43 24.70
C LEU A 36 -23.68 3.16 23.18
N LEU A 37 -23.68 1.90 22.79
CA LEU A 37 -23.68 1.52 21.35
C LEU A 37 -24.97 1.98 20.65
N SER A 38 -26.13 1.89 21.33
CA SER A 38 -27.41 2.43 20.81
C SER A 38 -27.31 3.93 20.57
N GLY A 39 -26.70 4.68 21.50
CA GLY A 39 -26.43 6.10 21.33
C GLY A 39 -25.60 6.38 20.10
N VAL A 40 -24.47 5.68 19.91
CA VAL A 40 -23.60 5.84 18.72
C VAL A 40 -24.34 5.51 17.42
N LEU A 41 -25.07 4.41 17.37
CA LEU A 41 -25.83 3.99 16.18
C LEU A 41 -26.96 4.95 15.82
N LEU A 42 -27.54 5.65 16.79
CA LEU A 42 -28.66 6.57 16.59
C LEU A 42 -28.24 8.00 16.21
N VAL A 43 -26.95 8.36 16.27
CA VAL A 43 -26.46 9.73 15.92
C VAL A 43 -27.01 10.22 14.59
N GLU A 44 -26.99 9.40 13.55
CA GLU A 44 -27.42 9.79 12.21
C GLU A 44 -28.95 9.73 12.00
N ARG A 45 -29.69 8.93 12.78
CA ARG A 45 -31.10 8.62 12.53
C ARG A 45 -32.07 9.25 13.52
N ASN A 46 -31.69 9.25 14.77
CA ASN A 46 -32.48 9.87 15.84
C ASN A 46 -31.53 10.51 16.85
N PRO A 47 -30.95 11.66 16.47
CA PRO A 47 -29.93 12.31 17.28
C PRO A 47 -30.43 12.77 18.65
N ALA A 48 -31.72 13.06 18.81
CA ALA A 48 -32.29 13.42 20.11
C ALA A 48 -32.26 12.25 21.09
N VAL A 49 -32.61 11.04 20.66
CA VAL A 49 -32.55 9.83 21.48
C VAL A 49 -31.07 9.40 21.67
N ALA A 50 -30.21 9.60 20.65
CA ALA A 50 -28.79 9.35 20.77
C ALA A 50 -28.16 10.12 21.92
N ILE A 51 -28.44 11.44 22.03
CA ILE A 51 -27.93 12.30 23.10
C ILE A 51 -28.33 11.79 24.48
N GLN A 52 -29.58 11.33 24.65
CA GLN A 52 -30.04 10.76 25.94
C GLN A 52 -29.22 9.54 26.34
N PHE A 53 -29.02 8.58 25.43
CA PHE A 53 -28.19 7.40 25.69
C PHE A 53 -26.73 7.76 25.98
N LEU A 54 -26.16 8.69 25.22
CA LEU A 54 -24.75 9.10 25.36
C LEU A 54 -24.51 9.82 26.69
N HIS A 55 -25.40 10.71 27.13
CA HIS A 55 -25.31 11.34 28.45
C HIS A 55 -25.43 10.31 29.59
N GLY A 56 -26.31 9.31 29.44
CA GLY A 56 -26.41 8.21 30.42
C GLY A 56 -25.10 7.42 30.53
N ALA A 57 -24.43 7.18 29.39
CA ALA A 57 -23.19 6.40 29.31
C ALA A 57 -21.96 7.15 29.85
N GLN A 58 -21.94 8.47 29.85
CA GLN A 58 -20.76 9.28 30.20
C GLN A 58 -20.20 8.96 31.62
N ARG A 59 -21.07 8.67 32.57
CA ARG A 59 -20.66 8.28 33.93
C ARG A 59 -20.16 6.84 34.01
N ASP A 60 -20.68 5.95 33.17
CA ASP A 60 -20.35 4.53 33.18
C ASP A 60 -19.04 4.22 32.40
N PHE A 61 -18.65 5.07 31.45
CA PHE A 61 -17.49 4.88 30.61
C PHE A 61 -16.56 6.10 30.58
N PRO A 62 -15.98 6.51 31.74
CA PRO A 62 -15.10 7.68 31.82
C PRO A 62 -13.85 7.57 30.94
N VAL A 63 -13.42 6.37 30.59
CA VAL A 63 -12.29 6.11 29.68
C VAL A 63 -12.59 6.57 28.25
N LEU A 64 -13.87 6.67 27.85
CA LEU A 64 -14.36 7.11 26.56
C LEU A 64 -15.01 8.51 26.59
N ASP A 65 -14.77 9.33 27.61
CA ASP A 65 -15.42 10.64 27.75
C ASP A 65 -15.19 11.54 26.52
N ASP A 66 -14.00 11.50 25.92
CA ASP A 66 -13.68 12.21 24.69
C ASP A 66 -14.53 11.76 23.50
N TYR A 67 -14.67 10.45 23.30
CA TYR A 67 -15.51 9.87 22.26
C TYR A 67 -17.00 10.17 22.49
N ILE A 68 -17.46 10.04 23.71
CA ILE A 68 -18.87 10.30 24.05
C ILE A 68 -19.21 11.78 23.78
N ARG A 69 -18.35 12.73 24.21
CA ARG A 69 -18.51 14.16 23.87
C ARG A 69 -18.51 14.38 22.36
N LEU A 70 -17.62 13.71 21.63
CA LEU A 70 -17.58 13.82 20.17
C LEU A 70 -18.92 13.37 19.55
N TRP A 71 -19.46 12.21 19.94
CA TRP A 71 -20.74 11.71 19.43
C TRP A 71 -21.93 12.57 19.85
N ILE A 72 -21.94 13.13 21.06
CA ILE A 72 -22.97 14.12 21.49
C ILE A 72 -22.89 15.36 20.62
N GLY A 73 -21.69 15.88 20.35
CA GLY A 73 -21.49 17.05 19.48
C GLY A 73 -21.95 16.75 18.04
N GLU A 74 -21.63 15.59 17.50
CA GLU A 74 -22.09 15.15 16.18
C GLU A 74 -23.63 15.02 16.11
N ALA A 75 -24.25 14.46 17.15
CA ALA A 75 -25.71 14.37 17.25
C ALA A 75 -26.37 15.76 17.36
N SER A 76 -25.79 16.69 18.15
CA SER A 76 -26.26 18.07 18.27
C SER A 76 -26.20 18.81 16.94
N LEU A 77 -25.12 18.60 16.14
CA LEU A 77 -25.01 19.14 14.76
C LEU A 77 -26.13 18.62 13.86
N LYS A 78 -26.49 17.33 13.97
CA LYS A 78 -27.60 16.73 13.21
C LYS A 78 -28.97 17.28 13.61
N LEU A 79 -29.15 17.68 14.86
CA LEU A 79 -30.36 18.37 15.32
C LEU A 79 -30.45 19.82 14.87
N GLY A 80 -29.36 20.41 14.33
CA GLY A 80 -29.27 21.81 13.99
C GLY A 80 -28.88 22.71 15.16
N ASP A 81 -28.57 22.13 16.33
CA ASP A 81 -28.10 22.90 17.50
C ASP A 81 -26.57 23.08 17.46
N ALA A 82 -26.13 23.86 16.47
CA ALA A 82 -24.73 24.05 16.17
C ALA A 82 -23.95 24.73 17.31
N LYS A 83 -24.58 25.65 18.06
CA LYS A 83 -23.92 26.30 19.19
C LYS A 83 -23.67 25.36 20.35
N GLN A 84 -24.67 24.55 20.70
CA GLN A 84 -24.53 23.53 21.75
C GLN A 84 -23.46 22.48 21.35
N ALA A 85 -23.47 22.06 20.07
CA ALA A 85 -22.44 21.17 19.54
C ALA A 85 -21.03 21.75 19.71
N ALA A 86 -20.84 23.03 19.35
CA ALA A 86 -19.56 23.71 19.50
C ALA A 86 -19.06 23.72 20.94
N VAL A 87 -19.90 24.10 21.90
CA VAL A 87 -19.56 24.13 23.33
C VAL A 87 -19.12 22.75 23.83
N ILE A 88 -19.83 21.70 23.44
CA ILE A 88 -19.51 20.33 23.87
C ILE A 88 -18.15 19.89 23.25
N LEU A 89 -17.95 20.11 21.96
CA LEU A 89 -16.74 19.72 21.25
C LEU A 89 -15.50 20.49 21.75
N GLU A 90 -15.64 21.78 22.04
CA GLU A 90 -14.58 22.63 22.65
C GLU A 90 -14.12 22.13 24.01
N SER A 91 -14.97 21.44 24.74
CA SER A 91 -14.63 20.91 26.05
C SER A 91 -13.67 19.69 25.99
N ILE A 92 -13.51 19.03 24.84
CA ILE A 92 -12.73 17.79 24.73
C ILE A 92 -11.25 18.00 25.08
N PRO A 93 -10.52 18.98 24.53
CA PRO A 93 -9.10 19.18 24.87
C PRO A 93 -8.85 19.48 26.35
N THR A 94 -9.80 20.11 27.02
CA THR A 94 -9.70 20.46 28.44
C THR A 94 -10.07 19.28 29.35
N ALA A 95 -11.13 18.55 28.97
CA ALA A 95 -11.62 17.41 29.75
C ALA A 95 -10.70 16.18 29.60
N VAL A 96 -10.13 15.97 28.43
CA VAL A 96 -9.31 14.80 28.08
C VAL A 96 -8.07 15.25 27.27
N PRO A 97 -7.05 15.85 27.92
CA PRO A 97 -5.89 16.41 27.23
C PRO A 97 -5.04 15.38 26.48
N ASP A 98 -5.09 14.09 26.88
CA ASP A 98 -4.38 12.98 26.26
C ASP A 98 -5.20 12.25 25.17
N SER A 99 -6.30 12.86 24.73
CA SER A 99 -7.18 12.29 23.71
C SER A 99 -6.50 12.17 22.35
N ASN A 100 -6.67 11.01 21.71
CA ASN A 100 -6.15 10.74 20.37
C ASN A 100 -7.11 11.22 19.26
N ILE A 101 -8.25 11.80 19.60
CA ILE A 101 -9.21 12.35 18.64
C ILE A 101 -9.21 13.88 18.61
N LEU A 102 -8.20 14.56 19.17
CA LEU A 102 -8.15 16.03 19.23
C LEU A 102 -8.25 16.68 17.85
N THR A 103 -7.60 16.11 16.83
CA THR A 103 -7.70 16.61 15.44
C THR A 103 -9.12 16.51 14.92
N ARG A 104 -9.78 15.35 15.08
CA ARG A 104 -11.18 15.14 14.69
C ARG A 104 -12.12 16.05 15.45
N ALA A 105 -11.92 16.21 16.76
CA ALA A 105 -12.69 17.13 17.59
C ALA A 105 -12.55 18.57 17.11
N ALA A 106 -11.33 19.03 16.80
CA ALA A 106 -11.08 20.38 16.30
C ALA A 106 -11.78 20.64 14.94
N TYR A 107 -11.74 19.68 14.01
CA TYR A 107 -12.50 19.77 12.75
C TYR A 107 -14.00 19.88 12.99
N ARG A 108 -14.56 19.04 13.89
CA ARG A 108 -15.98 19.08 14.20
C ARG A 108 -16.40 20.36 14.94
N THR A 109 -15.52 20.90 15.79
CA THR A 109 -15.75 22.20 16.43
C THR A 109 -15.78 23.33 15.41
N GLY A 110 -14.82 23.35 14.49
CA GLY A 110 -14.83 24.32 13.37
C GLY A 110 -16.10 24.24 12.53
N GLU A 111 -16.56 23.02 12.25
CA GLU A 111 -17.82 22.73 11.58
C GLU A 111 -19.03 23.29 12.34
N ALA A 112 -19.08 23.05 13.64
CA ALA A 112 -20.17 23.53 14.48
C ALA A 112 -20.24 25.07 14.50
N TRP A 113 -19.11 25.75 14.69
CA TRP A 113 -19.06 27.21 14.60
C TRP A 113 -19.41 27.75 13.21
N TYR A 114 -19.00 27.05 12.14
CA TYR A 114 -19.38 27.43 10.79
C TYR A 114 -20.90 27.34 10.57
N GLN A 115 -21.55 26.28 11.03
CA GLN A 115 -23.00 26.12 10.96
C GLN A 115 -23.74 27.14 11.88
N ALA A 116 -23.14 27.48 13.01
CA ALA A 116 -23.64 28.54 13.88
C ALA A 116 -23.44 29.98 13.30
N SER A 117 -22.87 30.08 12.10
CA SER A 117 -22.53 31.36 11.45
C SER A 117 -21.52 32.23 12.20
N SER A 118 -20.73 31.62 13.12
CA SER A 118 -19.66 32.28 13.86
C SER A 118 -18.32 32.09 13.16
N CYS A 119 -18.08 32.91 12.14
CA CYS A 119 -16.90 32.79 11.29
C CYS A 119 -15.55 32.98 11.99
N PRO A 120 -15.37 33.89 12.97
CA PRO A 120 -14.10 34.01 13.68
C PRO A 120 -13.72 32.73 14.43
N GLU A 121 -14.67 32.17 15.17
CA GLU A 121 -14.47 30.92 15.95
C GLU A 121 -14.23 29.72 14.99
N ALA A 122 -15.02 29.62 13.93
CA ALA A 122 -14.84 28.57 12.92
C ALA A 122 -13.43 28.62 12.31
N THR A 123 -12.97 29.80 11.90
CA THR A 123 -11.61 29.99 11.33
C THR A 123 -10.52 29.57 12.32
N ASN A 124 -10.64 29.96 13.60
CA ASN A 124 -9.68 29.60 14.64
C ASN A 124 -9.61 28.07 14.83
N TRP A 125 -10.76 27.40 14.89
CA TRP A 125 -10.79 25.95 15.08
C TRP A 125 -10.34 25.17 13.86
N PHE A 126 -10.68 25.59 12.63
CA PHE A 126 -10.12 24.97 11.42
C PHE A 126 -8.60 25.17 11.35
N SER A 127 -8.07 26.33 11.73
CA SER A 127 -6.62 26.54 11.80
C SER A 127 -5.95 25.61 12.81
N LYS A 128 -6.54 25.41 14.00
CA LYS A 128 -6.04 24.43 14.98
C LYS A 128 -6.09 23.00 14.44
N ALA A 129 -7.18 22.63 13.76
CA ALA A 129 -7.35 21.30 13.22
C ALA A 129 -6.28 20.95 12.17
N VAL A 130 -6.04 21.85 11.20
CA VAL A 130 -5.03 21.62 10.15
C VAL A 130 -3.61 21.70 10.68
N ALA A 131 -3.36 22.46 11.75
CA ALA A 131 -2.06 22.51 12.44
C ALA A 131 -1.76 21.19 13.17
N LEU A 132 -2.79 20.52 13.70
CA LEU A 132 -2.66 19.19 14.33
C LEU A 132 -2.40 18.09 13.28
N SER A 133 -3.12 18.11 12.17
CA SER A 133 -2.92 17.18 11.04
C SER A 133 -3.62 17.72 9.78
N ASP A 134 -2.90 17.73 8.67
CA ASP A 134 -3.44 18.05 7.33
C ASP A 134 -3.84 16.78 6.53
N LYS A 135 -3.82 15.61 7.15
CA LYS A 135 -4.09 14.31 6.51
C LYS A 135 -5.49 13.75 6.79
N GLU A 136 -6.29 14.45 7.58
CA GLU A 136 -7.67 14.03 7.85
C GLU A 136 -8.54 14.19 6.59
N PRO A 137 -9.52 13.30 6.38
CA PRO A 137 -10.41 13.36 5.21
C PRO A 137 -11.17 14.69 5.10
N GLY A 138 -11.44 15.38 6.21
CA GLY A 138 -12.11 16.66 6.26
C GLY A 138 -11.23 17.87 5.95
N THR A 139 -9.94 17.70 5.70
CA THR A 139 -9.00 18.82 5.48
C THR A 139 -9.41 19.72 4.31
N PRO A 140 -9.78 19.23 3.11
CA PRO A 140 -10.22 20.11 2.01
C PRO A 140 -11.44 20.94 2.38
N GLN A 141 -12.43 20.32 3.04
CA GLN A 141 -13.64 20.98 3.52
C GLN A 141 -13.33 22.09 4.54
N ALA A 142 -12.38 21.82 5.47
CA ALA A 142 -11.97 22.82 6.46
C ALA A 142 -11.36 24.05 5.80
N TYR A 143 -10.45 23.87 4.84
CA TYR A 143 -9.87 25.00 4.09
C TYR A 143 -10.91 25.78 3.30
N LEU A 144 -11.86 25.09 2.65
CA LEU A 144 -12.94 25.75 1.91
C LEU A 144 -13.77 26.63 2.83
N ARG A 145 -14.22 26.10 3.97
CA ARG A 145 -15.05 26.84 4.94
C ARG A 145 -14.29 27.93 5.65
N GLN A 146 -13.02 27.68 5.99
CA GLN A 146 -12.14 28.70 6.55
C GLN A 146 -11.99 29.88 5.58
N GLY A 147 -11.65 29.62 4.32
CA GLY A 147 -11.54 30.67 3.30
C GLY A 147 -12.86 31.42 3.07
N ALA A 148 -13.98 30.68 2.98
CA ALA A 148 -15.32 31.30 2.86
C ALA A 148 -15.67 32.16 4.07
N CYS A 149 -15.33 31.75 5.29
CA CYS A 149 -15.53 32.55 6.49
C CYS A 149 -14.66 33.82 6.50
N GLN A 150 -13.40 33.72 6.13
CA GLN A 150 -12.49 34.87 6.02
C GLN A 150 -13.03 35.92 5.04
N LEU A 151 -13.55 35.47 3.89
CA LEU A 151 -14.19 36.34 2.94
C LEU A 151 -15.46 37.03 3.50
N ARG A 152 -16.32 36.30 4.23
CA ARG A 152 -17.54 36.82 4.84
C ARG A 152 -17.27 37.91 5.89
N VAL A 153 -16.16 37.84 6.60
CA VAL A 153 -15.75 38.87 7.58
C VAL A 153 -14.87 39.95 6.95
N ASN A 154 -14.88 40.07 5.62
CA ASN A 154 -14.14 41.06 4.82
C ASN A 154 -12.60 40.94 4.95
N ASN A 155 -12.10 39.78 5.38
CA ASN A 155 -10.66 39.47 5.35
C ASN A 155 -10.28 38.86 4.01
N ILE A 156 -10.31 39.66 2.97
CA ILE A 156 -10.21 39.22 1.57
C ILE A 156 -8.86 38.58 1.26
N THR A 157 -7.77 39.17 1.74
CA THR A 157 -6.40 38.67 1.46
C THR A 157 -6.19 37.25 1.98
N GLU A 158 -6.43 37.04 3.26
CA GLU A 158 -6.26 35.70 3.89
C GLU A 158 -7.26 34.69 3.33
N GLY A 159 -8.51 35.09 3.05
CA GLY A 159 -9.50 34.24 2.44
C GLY A 159 -9.05 33.72 1.06
N ARG A 160 -8.50 34.64 0.24
CA ARG A 160 -7.92 34.28 -1.07
C ARG A 160 -6.71 33.32 -0.91
N GLU A 161 -5.80 33.59 0.02
CA GLU A 161 -4.65 32.76 0.27
C GLU A 161 -5.05 31.34 0.71
N THR A 162 -6.03 31.25 1.63
CA THR A 162 -6.56 29.95 2.10
C THR A 162 -7.20 29.15 0.95
N LEU A 163 -8.02 29.79 0.12
CA LEU A 163 -8.66 29.15 -1.03
C LEU A 163 -7.64 28.76 -2.12
N ARG A 164 -6.60 29.60 -2.36
CA ARG A 164 -5.49 29.27 -3.27
C ARG A 164 -4.70 28.07 -2.77
N TYR A 165 -4.42 27.99 -1.46
CA TYR A 165 -3.76 26.83 -0.87
C TYR A 165 -4.57 25.55 -1.09
N LEU A 166 -5.87 25.57 -0.82
CA LEU A 166 -6.79 24.45 -1.09
C LEU A 166 -6.73 24.04 -2.56
N TRP A 167 -6.87 25.01 -3.47
CA TRP A 167 -6.88 24.79 -4.92
C TRP A 167 -5.58 24.18 -5.43
N VAL A 168 -4.44 24.56 -4.85
CA VAL A 168 -3.11 24.02 -5.21
C VAL A 168 -2.89 22.64 -4.60
N ARG A 169 -3.21 22.48 -3.32
CA ARG A 169 -2.80 21.29 -2.55
C ARG A 169 -3.72 20.09 -2.76
N PHE A 170 -5.00 20.33 -3.02
CA PHE A 170 -6.03 19.31 -3.15
C PHE A 170 -6.82 19.40 -4.47
N PRO A 171 -6.16 19.59 -5.63
CA PRO A 171 -6.80 19.94 -6.89
C PRO A 171 -7.77 18.87 -7.43
N TYR A 172 -7.71 17.68 -6.89
CA TYR A 172 -8.52 16.51 -7.26
C TYR A 172 -9.84 16.41 -6.47
N THR A 173 -10.15 17.38 -5.59
CA THR A 173 -11.34 17.40 -4.75
C THR A 173 -12.43 18.33 -5.30
N SER A 174 -13.69 18.08 -4.89
CA SER A 174 -14.82 18.97 -5.19
C SER A 174 -14.66 20.35 -4.57
N GLU A 175 -14.09 20.38 -3.36
CA GLU A 175 -13.83 21.61 -2.60
C GLU A 175 -12.85 22.54 -3.32
N ALA A 176 -11.85 21.97 -4.00
CA ALA A 176 -10.93 22.78 -4.80
C ALA A 176 -11.61 23.41 -6.02
N LYS A 177 -12.62 22.76 -6.63
CA LYS A 177 -13.43 23.34 -7.71
C LYS A 177 -14.31 24.46 -7.20
N GLU A 178 -14.88 24.31 -6.00
CA GLU A 178 -15.65 25.36 -5.36
C GLU A 178 -14.76 26.56 -4.98
N ALA A 179 -13.56 26.29 -4.46
CA ALA A 179 -12.56 27.32 -4.20
C ALA A 179 -12.17 28.09 -5.46
N GLU A 180 -12.00 27.41 -6.60
CA GLU A 180 -11.73 28.01 -7.91
C GLU A 180 -12.85 28.97 -8.32
N THR A 181 -14.10 28.57 -8.13
CA THR A 181 -15.26 29.40 -8.42
C THR A 181 -15.28 30.68 -7.54
N LEU A 182 -14.99 30.51 -6.25
CA LEU A 182 -14.90 31.66 -5.33
C LEU A 182 -13.76 32.61 -5.71
N LEU A 183 -12.59 32.08 -6.05
CA LEU A 183 -11.42 32.86 -6.48
C LEU A 183 -11.68 33.63 -7.79
N ALA A 184 -12.44 33.05 -8.71
CA ALA A 184 -12.78 33.65 -10.00
C ALA A 184 -13.84 34.75 -9.88
N SER A 185 -14.56 34.88 -8.77
CA SER A 185 -15.66 35.83 -8.58
C SER A 185 -15.23 37.30 -8.33
N ASN A 186 -13.99 37.67 -8.71
CA ASN A 186 -13.43 39.02 -8.58
C ASN A 186 -13.55 39.65 -7.18
N LEU A 187 -13.35 38.85 -6.15
CA LEU A 187 -13.38 39.31 -4.76
C LEU A 187 -12.30 40.37 -4.53
N GLY A 188 -12.71 41.54 -4.08
CA GLY A 188 -11.83 42.70 -3.82
C GLY A 188 -11.41 43.48 -5.08
N GLY A 189 -12.06 43.25 -6.22
CA GLY A 189 -11.85 44.05 -7.46
C GLY A 189 -10.61 43.62 -8.29
N GLU A 190 -9.79 42.71 -7.82
CA GLU A 190 -8.65 42.21 -8.57
C GLU A 190 -8.94 40.81 -9.19
N PRO A 191 -8.70 40.62 -10.49
CA PRO A 191 -8.87 39.33 -11.13
C PRO A 191 -7.86 38.33 -10.56
N TRP A 192 -8.33 37.11 -10.33
CA TRP A 192 -7.44 36.02 -9.94
C TRP A 192 -6.58 35.56 -11.12
N THR A 193 -5.27 35.61 -10.94
CA THR A 193 -4.30 35.10 -11.91
C THR A 193 -3.56 33.94 -11.32
N VAL A 194 -3.50 32.82 -12.07
CA VAL A 194 -2.78 31.60 -11.66
C VAL A 194 -1.29 31.81 -11.89
N GLN A 195 -0.50 31.65 -10.83
CA GLN A 195 0.95 31.76 -10.92
C GLN A 195 1.57 30.46 -11.46
N PRO A 196 2.69 30.51 -12.19
CA PRO A 196 3.39 29.31 -12.65
C PRO A 196 3.74 28.35 -11.52
N THR A 197 4.18 28.86 -10.37
CA THR A 197 4.49 28.05 -9.19
C THR A 197 3.28 27.28 -8.64
N GLU A 198 2.08 27.83 -8.76
CA GLU A 198 0.85 27.14 -8.35
C GLU A 198 0.52 26.00 -9.30
N ARG A 199 0.68 26.18 -10.62
CA ARG A 199 0.52 25.10 -11.59
C ARG A 199 1.47 23.94 -11.30
N PHE A 200 2.72 24.25 -10.98
CA PHE A 200 3.69 23.22 -10.60
C PHE A 200 3.28 22.49 -9.31
N GLY A 201 2.80 23.23 -8.30
CA GLY A 201 2.26 22.66 -7.05
C GLY A 201 1.07 21.74 -7.30
N ARG A 202 0.12 22.16 -8.14
CA ARG A 202 -1.02 21.32 -8.56
C ARG A 202 -0.58 20.06 -9.28
N ALA A 203 0.37 20.17 -10.20
CA ALA A 203 0.92 19.02 -10.88
C ALA A 203 1.51 18.00 -9.91
N GLN A 204 2.25 18.45 -8.89
CA GLN A 204 2.77 17.58 -7.85
C GLN A 204 1.67 16.90 -7.02
N ALA A 205 0.63 17.65 -6.67
CA ALA A 205 -0.53 17.12 -5.95
C ALA A 205 -1.27 16.05 -6.79
N TYR A 206 -1.51 16.31 -8.05
CA TYR A 206 -2.10 15.34 -8.99
C TYR A 206 -1.22 14.07 -9.12
N LEU A 207 0.10 14.23 -9.27
CA LEU A 207 1.03 13.09 -9.37
C LEU A 207 1.01 12.22 -8.11
N SER A 208 0.86 12.85 -6.93
CA SER A 208 0.80 12.12 -5.66
C SER A 208 -0.42 11.19 -5.55
N GLN A 209 -1.49 11.52 -6.26
CA GLN A 209 -2.75 10.78 -6.32
C GLN A 209 -2.95 10.02 -7.65
N ALA A 210 -1.88 9.91 -8.47
CA ALA A 210 -1.86 9.24 -9.77
C ALA A 210 -2.87 9.79 -10.80
N PHE A 211 -3.24 11.07 -10.70
CA PHE A 211 -3.98 11.80 -11.73
C PHE A 211 -3.01 12.29 -12.81
N HIS A 212 -2.51 11.35 -13.63
CA HIS A 212 -1.42 11.62 -14.56
C HIS A 212 -1.83 12.50 -15.75
N VAL A 213 -3.09 12.45 -16.17
CA VAL A 213 -3.60 13.27 -17.28
C VAL A 213 -3.58 14.74 -16.87
N GLU A 214 -4.19 15.05 -15.74
CA GLU A 214 -4.27 16.39 -15.17
C GLU A 214 -2.87 16.93 -14.83
N ALA A 215 -2.01 16.08 -14.29
CA ALA A 215 -0.62 16.45 -14.01
C ALA A 215 0.16 16.83 -15.26
N ILE A 216 -0.02 16.11 -16.38
CA ILE A 216 0.60 16.42 -17.66
C ILE A 216 0.15 17.79 -18.16
N ASP A 217 -1.15 18.10 -18.04
CA ASP A 217 -1.69 19.38 -18.49
C ASP A 217 -1.15 20.55 -17.66
N GLU A 218 -1.11 20.42 -16.33
CA GLU A 218 -0.52 21.45 -15.45
C GLU A 218 0.98 21.64 -15.70
N LEU A 219 1.74 20.54 -15.91
CA LEU A 219 3.17 20.62 -16.23
C LEU A 219 3.43 21.30 -17.58
N LYS A 220 2.62 21.04 -18.61
CA LYS A 220 2.72 21.70 -19.91
C LYS A 220 2.41 23.20 -19.80
N GLN A 221 1.37 23.55 -19.06
CA GLN A 221 1.00 24.96 -18.82
C GLN A 221 2.07 25.68 -18.00
N PHE A 222 2.65 25.03 -16.96
CA PHE A 222 3.78 25.57 -16.23
C PHE A 222 4.98 25.85 -17.13
N LEU A 223 5.39 24.89 -17.96
CA LEU A 223 6.53 25.01 -18.87
C LEU A 223 6.33 26.09 -19.95
N ALA A 224 5.08 26.32 -20.35
CA ALA A 224 4.72 27.37 -21.29
C ALA A 224 4.69 28.75 -20.63
N ALA A 225 4.21 28.85 -19.39
CA ALA A 225 4.09 30.12 -18.66
C ALA A 225 5.42 30.65 -18.13
N ASP A 226 6.34 29.75 -17.74
CA ASP A 226 7.67 30.11 -17.24
C ASP A 226 8.76 29.21 -17.85
N PRO A 227 9.15 29.47 -19.14
CA PRO A 227 10.16 28.69 -19.85
C PRO A 227 11.56 28.75 -19.23
N GLN A 228 11.84 29.76 -18.41
CA GLN A 228 13.15 29.99 -17.77
C GLN A 228 13.15 29.60 -16.29
N SER A 229 12.08 28.99 -15.80
CA SER A 229 11.96 28.56 -14.41
C SER A 229 13.15 27.69 -13.98
N PRO A 230 13.71 27.90 -12.78
CA PRO A 230 14.74 26.99 -12.22
C PRO A 230 14.22 25.58 -12.03
N ARG A 231 12.88 25.38 -11.98
CA ARG A 231 12.23 24.06 -11.92
C ARG A 231 11.91 23.45 -13.28
N ARG A 232 12.31 24.07 -14.37
CA ARG A 232 12.03 23.60 -15.74
C ARG A 232 12.51 22.16 -15.97
N ALA A 233 13.71 21.83 -15.52
CA ALA A 233 14.27 20.49 -15.68
C ALA A 233 13.50 19.45 -14.84
N GLU A 234 13.17 19.75 -13.60
CA GLU A 234 12.32 18.93 -12.74
C GLU A 234 10.92 18.72 -13.34
N ALA A 235 10.32 19.77 -13.88
CA ALA A 235 9.00 19.68 -14.51
C ALA A 235 9.03 18.78 -15.76
N LYS A 236 10.04 18.90 -16.60
CA LYS A 236 10.23 18.01 -17.77
C LYS A 236 10.44 16.55 -17.34
N LEU A 237 11.21 16.29 -16.30
CA LEU A 237 11.42 14.95 -15.77
C LEU A 237 10.10 14.34 -15.30
N LYS A 238 9.34 15.06 -14.50
CA LYS A 238 8.00 14.64 -14.02
C LYS A 238 7.02 14.43 -15.17
N LEU A 239 7.04 15.30 -16.19
CA LEU A 239 6.22 15.18 -17.39
C LEU A 239 6.53 13.87 -18.13
N GLY A 240 7.81 13.61 -18.40
CA GLY A 240 8.22 12.37 -19.06
C GLY A 240 7.83 11.12 -18.28
N ILE A 241 7.99 11.14 -16.93
CA ILE A 241 7.58 10.02 -16.07
C ILE A 241 6.06 9.81 -16.13
N ALA A 242 5.26 10.88 -16.05
CA ALA A 242 3.80 10.79 -16.15
C ALA A 242 3.36 10.22 -17.52
N GLN A 243 4.01 10.64 -18.60
CA GLN A 243 3.78 10.09 -19.94
C GLN A 243 4.10 8.59 -20.02
N VAL A 244 5.20 8.13 -19.39
CA VAL A 244 5.51 6.68 -19.27
C VAL A 244 4.41 5.93 -18.53
N ARG A 245 3.86 6.52 -17.44
CA ARG A 245 2.77 5.90 -16.67
C ARG A 245 1.50 5.72 -17.49
N LEU A 246 1.22 6.64 -18.41
CA LEU A 246 0.11 6.55 -19.38
C LEU A 246 0.47 5.75 -20.64
N LYS A 247 1.65 5.11 -20.70
CA LYS A 247 2.16 4.40 -21.87
C LYS A 247 2.32 5.27 -23.13
N GLN A 248 2.41 6.58 -22.97
CA GLN A 248 2.66 7.57 -24.03
C GLN A 248 4.17 7.60 -24.34
N TYR A 249 4.72 6.45 -24.76
CA TYR A 249 6.17 6.25 -24.87
C TYR A 249 6.85 7.18 -25.88
N ASP A 250 6.17 7.53 -26.98
CA ASP A 250 6.74 8.43 -27.99
C ASP A 250 6.93 9.83 -27.44
N GLN A 251 5.91 10.35 -26.74
CA GLN A 251 5.98 11.66 -26.07
C GLN A 251 7.04 11.66 -24.96
N ALA A 252 7.06 10.62 -24.13
CA ALA A 252 8.05 10.45 -23.07
C ALA A 252 9.48 10.44 -23.63
N ARG A 253 9.70 9.74 -24.73
CA ARG A 253 11.00 9.67 -25.43
C ARG A 253 11.47 11.06 -25.85
N GLU A 254 10.61 11.85 -26.49
CA GLU A 254 10.96 13.21 -26.93
C GLU A 254 11.24 14.12 -25.71
N THR A 255 10.42 14.02 -24.66
CA THR A 255 10.61 14.77 -23.42
C THR A 255 11.97 14.44 -22.76
N PHE A 256 12.29 13.17 -22.60
CA PHE A 256 13.57 12.76 -22.00
C PHE A 256 14.78 13.04 -22.90
N ARG A 257 14.64 12.90 -24.22
CA ARG A 257 15.71 13.24 -25.17
C ARG A 257 16.06 14.73 -25.12
N ALA A 258 15.05 15.60 -25.03
CA ALA A 258 15.26 17.02 -24.89
C ALA A 258 15.92 17.35 -23.55
N LEU A 259 15.45 16.73 -22.44
CA LEU A 259 16.01 16.96 -21.10
C LEU A 259 17.46 16.43 -20.96
N ALA A 260 17.77 15.29 -21.56
CA ALA A 260 19.11 14.71 -21.53
C ALA A 260 20.20 15.62 -22.13
N LYS A 261 19.81 16.56 -22.99
CA LYS A 261 20.71 17.55 -23.64
C LYS A 261 20.84 18.86 -22.86
N ASP A 262 19.96 19.11 -21.90
CA ASP A 262 19.87 20.41 -21.21
C ASP A 262 21.04 20.66 -20.21
N GLY A 263 21.84 19.63 -19.86
CA GLY A 263 22.96 19.74 -18.92
C GLY A 263 22.57 19.92 -17.45
N ALA A 264 21.28 19.90 -17.12
CA ALA A 264 20.76 20.00 -15.76
C ALA A 264 21.04 18.73 -14.94
N SER A 265 20.88 18.78 -13.61
CA SER A 265 21.03 17.61 -12.73
C SER A 265 20.11 16.46 -13.12
N GLU A 266 18.88 16.77 -13.54
CA GLU A 266 17.84 15.84 -13.99
C GLU A 266 18.15 15.17 -15.33
N SER A 267 19.09 15.71 -16.10
CA SER A 267 19.53 15.13 -17.39
C SER A 267 20.07 13.72 -17.23
N ARG A 268 20.74 13.45 -16.12
CA ARG A 268 21.26 12.11 -15.79
C ARG A 268 20.15 11.10 -15.58
N GLU A 269 19.12 11.47 -14.81
CA GLU A 269 17.96 10.61 -14.60
C GLU A 269 17.14 10.44 -15.90
N ALA A 270 17.02 11.50 -16.69
CA ALA A 270 16.36 11.44 -17.99
C ALA A 270 17.03 10.44 -18.95
N MET A 271 18.36 10.31 -18.92
CA MET A 271 19.06 9.29 -19.72
C MET A 271 18.70 7.86 -19.30
N VAL A 272 18.56 7.59 -18.00
CA VAL A 272 18.13 6.28 -17.51
C VAL A 272 16.69 5.98 -17.93
N TRP A 273 15.80 6.97 -17.81
CA TRP A 273 14.42 6.83 -18.26
C TRP A 273 14.33 6.64 -19.78
N LEU A 274 15.13 7.35 -20.54
CA LEU A 274 15.20 7.20 -22.00
C LEU A 274 15.63 5.77 -22.39
N ALA A 275 16.67 5.23 -21.75
CA ALA A 275 17.10 3.85 -21.94
C ALA A 275 15.98 2.85 -21.61
N ARG A 276 15.23 3.08 -20.52
CA ARG A 276 14.08 2.27 -20.15
C ARG A 276 12.94 2.35 -21.19
N VAL A 277 12.69 3.52 -21.74
CA VAL A 277 11.68 3.71 -22.79
C VAL A 277 12.09 2.97 -24.07
N TYR A 278 13.37 3.05 -24.48
CA TYR A 278 13.88 2.29 -25.63
C TYR A 278 13.68 0.77 -25.43
N LEU A 279 14.02 0.25 -24.25
CA LEU A 279 13.77 -1.15 -23.91
C LEU A 279 12.28 -1.51 -24.04
N ARG A 280 11.38 -0.68 -23.48
CA ARG A 280 9.93 -0.89 -23.53
C ARG A 280 9.33 -0.86 -24.92
N GLN A 281 9.94 -0.07 -25.82
CA GLN A 281 9.52 0.05 -27.24
C GLN A 281 10.23 -0.95 -28.14
N GLY A 282 11.11 -1.83 -27.64
CA GLY A 282 11.91 -2.74 -28.45
C GLY A 282 12.94 -2.04 -29.36
N GLN A 283 13.28 -0.76 -29.07
CA GLN A 283 14.23 0.04 -29.84
C GLN A 283 15.68 -0.22 -29.36
N GLY A 284 16.11 -1.47 -29.47
CA GLY A 284 17.40 -1.91 -28.94
C GLY A 284 18.61 -1.25 -29.56
N ASP A 285 18.58 -0.93 -30.84
CA ASP A 285 19.70 -0.22 -31.51
C ASP A 285 19.96 1.13 -30.85
N LYS A 286 18.91 1.87 -30.52
CA LYS A 286 18.99 3.15 -29.80
C LYS A 286 19.44 2.97 -28.33
N LEU A 287 19.02 1.89 -27.68
CA LEU A 287 19.51 1.53 -26.34
C LEU A 287 21.02 1.25 -26.39
N LEU A 288 21.50 0.50 -27.41
CA LEU A 288 22.93 0.23 -27.57
C LEU A 288 23.73 1.48 -27.95
N GLU A 289 23.14 2.47 -28.63
CA GLU A 289 23.78 3.79 -28.84
C GLU A 289 24.01 4.50 -27.50
N VAL A 290 23.02 4.49 -26.58
CA VAL A 290 23.20 5.02 -25.24
C VAL A 290 24.32 4.29 -24.50
N VAL A 291 24.39 2.96 -24.60
CA VAL A 291 25.47 2.15 -23.98
C VAL A 291 26.84 2.54 -24.52
N ARG A 292 26.99 2.76 -25.83
CA ARG A 292 28.27 3.20 -26.42
C ARG A 292 28.75 4.54 -25.90
N ALA A 293 27.82 5.42 -25.52
CA ALA A 293 28.13 6.73 -24.96
C ALA A 293 28.43 6.72 -23.47
N LEU A 294 28.22 5.60 -22.73
CA LEU A 294 28.40 5.53 -21.27
C LEU A 294 29.81 5.86 -20.77
N PRO A 295 30.92 5.46 -21.43
CA PRO A 295 32.27 5.76 -20.93
C PRO A 295 32.53 7.24 -20.73
N SER A 296 32.05 8.10 -21.63
CA SER A 296 32.20 9.55 -21.58
C SER A 296 31.05 10.29 -20.90
N SER A 297 30.05 9.56 -20.34
CA SER A 297 28.87 10.16 -19.73
C SER A 297 29.13 10.56 -18.27
N PRO A 298 28.47 11.62 -17.75
CA PRO A 298 28.58 12.05 -16.36
C PRO A 298 27.73 11.21 -15.39
N LEU A 299 27.26 10.02 -15.81
CA LEU A 299 26.42 9.15 -15.02
C LEU A 299 27.18 8.48 -13.86
N SER A 300 26.51 8.26 -12.73
CA SER A 300 27.04 7.48 -11.62
C SER A 300 27.21 6.00 -12.01
N ALA A 301 27.98 5.24 -11.21
CA ALA A 301 28.13 3.79 -11.36
C ALA A 301 26.75 3.08 -11.33
N GLU A 302 25.86 3.48 -10.42
CA GLU A 302 24.49 2.98 -10.33
C GLU A 302 23.72 3.20 -11.64
N GLN A 303 23.72 4.42 -12.15
CA GLN A 303 23.01 4.78 -13.37
C GLN A 303 23.56 4.06 -14.61
N LYS A 304 24.89 3.97 -14.72
CA LYS A 304 25.56 3.21 -15.79
C LYS A 304 25.21 1.72 -15.72
N GLY A 305 25.29 1.15 -14.51
CA GLY A 305 24.93 -0.25 -14.29
C GLY A 305 23.46 -0.54 -14.62
N GLN A 306 22.53 0.35 -14.31
CA GLN A 306 21.12 0.19 -14.65
C GLN A 306 20.89 0.18 -16.17
N ILE A 307 21.55 1.05 -16.92
CA ILE A 307 21.45 1.07 -18.37
C ILE A 307 22.08 -0.19 -18.99
N LEU A 308 23.22 -0.65 -18.45
CA LEU A 308 23.86 -1.90 -18.88
C LEU A 308 22.98 -3.13 -18.61
N LEU A 309 22.26 -3.17 -17.44
CA LEU A 309 21.28 -4.21 -17.17
C LEU A 309 20.15 -4.21 -18.20
N PHE A 310 19.62 -3.04 -18.56
CA PHE A 310 18.59 -2.93 -19.61
C PHE A 310 19.09 -3.45 -20.97
N ALA A 311 20.33 -3.11 -21.34
CA ALA A 311 20.93 -3.59 -22.57
C ALA A 311 21.17 -5.11 -22.54
N GLY A 312 21.65 -5.64 -21.41
CA GLY A 312 21.81 -7.09 -21.21
C GLY A 312 20.48 -7.83 -21.36
N MET A 313 19.40 -7.32 -20.73
CA MET A 313 18.05 -7.89 -20.84
C MET A 313 17.53 -7.90 -22.28
N TRP A 314 17.73 -6.81 -23.03
CA TRP A 314 17.34 -6.75 -24.43
C TRP A 314 18.14 -7.73 -25.28
N LEU A 315 19.46 -7.80 -25.10
CA LEU A 315 20.34 -8.74 -25.82
C LEU A 315 19.98 -10.20 -25.51
N GLU A 316 19.65 -10.49 -24.24
CA GLU A 316 19.17 -11.81 -23.79
C GLU A 316 17.85 -12.19 -24.52
N ASP A 317 16.91 -11.26 -24.65
CA ASP A 317 15.65 -11.45 -25.37
C ASP A 317 15.89 -11.71 -26.86
N GLN A 318 16.87 -11.02 -27.47
CA GLN A 318 17.31 -11.27 -28.86
C GLN A 318 18.17 -12.54 -29.02
N LYS A 319 18.35 -13.35 -27.98
CA LYS A 319 19.20 -14.55 -27.95
C LYS A 319 20.69 -14.28 -28.25
N LYS A 320 21.13 -13.03 -28.10
CA LYS A 320 22.54 -12.61 -28.19
C LYS A 320 23.26 -12.81 -26.86
N PHE A 321 23.35 -14.06 -26.45
CA PHE A 321 23.74 -14.43 -25.09
C PHE A 321 25.16 -13.99 -24.70
N ASP A 322 26.13 -14.09 -25.60
CA ASP A 322 27.51 -13.70 -25.28
C ASP A 322 27.65 -12.18 -25.12
N GLU A 323 26.93 -11.40 -25.91
CA GLU A 323 26.86 -9.94 -25.75
C GLU A 323 26.14 -9.57 -24.44
N ALA A 324 25.06 -10.27 -24.09
CA ALA A 324 24.36 -10.08 -22.81
C ALA A 324 25.29 -10.39 -21.61
N LEU A 325 26.01 -11.51 -21.65
CA LEU A 325 26.99 -11.88 -20.65
C LEU A 325 28.07 -10.81 -20.45
N LEU A 326 28.55 -10.20 -21.55
CA LEU A 326 29.51 -9.11 -21.46
C LEU A 326 28.96 -7.93 -20.64
N ARG A 327 27.68 -7.53 -20.87
CA ARG A 327 27.05 -6.43 -20.14
C ARG A 327 26.82 -6.80 -18.66
N TYR A 328 26.31 -7.97 -18.39
CA TYR A 328 26.06 -8.42 -17.02
C TYR A 328 27.37 -8.56 -16.20
N ARG A 329 28.44 -9.12 -16.80
CA ARG A 329 29.75 -9.21 -16.13
C ARG A 329 30.35 -7.84 -15.82
N GLN A 330 30.17 -6.87 -16.72
CA GLN A 330 30.60 -5.51 -16.45
C GLN A 330 29.87 -4.94 -15.21
N VAL A 331 28.55 -5.12 -15.10
CA VAL A 331 27.79 -4.68 -13.94
C VAL A 331 28.17 -5.47 -12.68
N ALA A 332 28.36 -6.78 -12.77
CA ALA A 332 28.75 -7.62 -11.64
C ALA A 332 30.10 -7.17 -11.03
N LYS A 333 31.02 -6.65 -11.88
CA LYS A 333 32.31 -6.13 -11.44
C LYS A 333 32.27 -4.69 -10.94
N GLU A 334 31.55 -3.79 -11.62
CA GLU A 334 31.68 -2.33 -11.50
C GLU A 334 30.39 -1.65 -11.01
N GLY A 335 29.27 -2.38 -10.91
CA GLY A 335 27.98 -1.82 -10.54
C GLY A 335 27.93 -1.33 -9.09
N ASP A 336 26.97 -0.48 -8.81
CA ASP A 336 26.65 0.04 -7.49
C ASP A 336 25.13 0.30 -7.42
N PRO A 337 24.48 -0.06 -6.34
CA PRO A 337 24.93 -0.71 -5.09
C PRO A 337 25.23 -2.22 -5.24
N ALA A 338 25.63 -2.87 -4.14
CA ALA A 338 25.92 -4.32 -4.12
C ALA A 338 24.75 -5.18 -4.62
N SER A 339 23.52 -4.78 -4.39
CA SER A 339 22.31 -5.45 -4.89
C SER A 339 22.26 -5.49 -6.42
N GLN A 340 22.74 -4.44 -7.10
CA GLN A 340 22.82 -4.38 -8.55
C GLN A 340 23.90 -5.35 -9.09
N ARG A 341 25.04 -5.47 -8.38
CA ARG A 341 26.08 -6.47 -8.71
C ARG A 341 25.53 -7.88 -8.54
N ALA A 342 24.80 -8.13 -7.46
CA ALA A 342 24.17 -9.43 -7.19
C ALA A 342 23.12 -9.79 -8.27
N GLU A 343 22.29 -8.82 -8.70
CA GLU A 343 21.35 -9.04 -9.81
C GLU A 343 22.07 -9.40 -11.10
N ALA A 344 23.14 -8.68 -11.42
CA ALA A 344 23.94 -8.96 -12.60
C ALA A 344 24.61 -10.34 -12.54
N GLN A 345 25.16 -10.73 -11.40
CA GLN A 345 25.77 -12.05 -11.18
C GLN A 345 24.74 -13.18 -11.31
N TRP A 346 23.53 -12.97 -10.75
CA TRP A 346 22.39 -13.85 -11.00
C TRP A 346 22.11 -14.02 -12.50
N ARG A 347 22.05 -12.91 -13.26
CA ARG A 347 21.81 -12.93 -14.71
C ARG A 347 22.90 -13.71 -15.46
N VAL A 348 24.16 -13.59 -15.04
CA VAL A 348 25.26 -14.38 -15.62
C VAL A 348 24.99 -15.88 -15.45
N GLY A 349 24.66 -16.33 -14.23
CA GLY A 349 24.32 -17.73 -13.95
C GLY A 349 23.11 -18.20 -14.75
N TRP A 350 22.08 -17.36 -14.83
CA TRP A 350 20.85 -17.66 -15.56
C TRP A 350 21.08 -17.83 -17.07
N VAL A 351 21.85 -16.94 -17.69
CA VAL A 351 22.16 -17.04 -19.13
C VAL A 351 22.96 -18.32 -19.42
N TYR A 352 23.90 -18.69 -18.57
CA TYR A 352 24.62 -19.97 -18.72
C TYR A 352 23.68 -21.17 -18.61
N TYR A 353 22.76 -21.16 -17.64
CA TYR A 353 21.76 -22.22 -17.50
C TYR A 353 20.91 -22.36 -18.77
N ARG A 354 20.37 -21.25 -19.27
CA ARG A 354 19.55 -21.23 -20.51
C ARG A 354 20.26 -21.73 -21.76
N THR A 355 21.57 -21.58 -21.81
CA THR A 355 22.38 -22.00 -22.95
C THR A 355 22.94 -23.42 -22.80
N GLY A 356 22.50 -24.17 -21.77
CA GLY A 356 22.97 -25.53 -21.51
C GLY A 356 24.38 -25.61 -20.92
N ARG A 357 24.97 -24.47 -20.58
CA ARG A 357 26.31 -24.38 -19.98
C ARG A 357 26.23 -24.54 -18.47
N TYR A 358 25.76 -25.71 -18.02
CA TYR A 358 25.39 -25.95 -16.64
C TYR A 358 26.57 -25.88 -15.64
N ARG A 359 27.80 -26.21 -16.07
CA ARG A 359 29.00 -26.07 -15.22
C ARG A 359 29.33 -24.61 -14.93
N GLU A 360 29.31 -23.77 -15.95
CA GLU A 360 29.55 -22.34 -15.82
C GLU A 360 28.37 -21.65 -15.08
N ALA A 361 27.14 -22.13 -15.26
CA ALA A 361 26.00 -21.68 -14.49
C ALA A 361 26.22 -21.95 -12.98
N ALA A 362 26.64 -23.17 -12.63
CA ALA A 362 26.90 -23.53 -11.24
C ALA A 362 28.03 -22.69 -10.62
N GLU A 363 29.09 -22.42 -11.36
CA GLU A 363 30.19 -21.56 -10.90
C GLU A 363 29.71 -20.12 -10.65
N ALA A 364 28.99 -19.53 -11.60
CA ALA A 364 28.47 -18.16 -11.45
C ALA A 364 27.48 -18.03 -10.28
N LEU A 365 26.63 -19.06 -10.05
CA LEU A 365 25.68 -19.07 -8.94
C LEU A 365 26.36 -19.28 -7.57
N ARG A 366 27.47 -20.04 -7.50
CA ARG A 366 28.28 -20.15 -6.29
C ARG A 366 28.95 -18.83 -5.94
N ILE A 367 29.54 -18.12 -6.92
CA ILE A 367 30.08 -16.78 -6.70
C ILE A 367 29.01 -15.86 -6.12
N LEU A 368 27.77 -15.92 -6.60
CA LEU A 368 26.66 -15.13 -6.05
C LEU A 368 26.44 -15.42 -4.56
N ILE A 369 26.40 -16.69 -4.18
CA ILE A 369 26.16 -17.11 -2.79
C ILE A 369 27.34 -16.75 -1.87
N GLU A 370 28.57 -16.90 -2.34
CA GLU A 370 29.76 -16.71 -1.53
C GLU A 370 30.15 -15.22 -1.34
N GLN A 371 29.88 -14.40 -2.36
CA GLN A 371 30.36 -13.00 -2.38
C GLN A 371 29.30 -11.97 -2.05
N TYR A 372 28.00 -12.34 -2.09
CA TYR A 372 26.91 -11.40 -1.91
C TYR A 372 25.92 -11.93 -0.87
N ASP A 373 25.80 -11.25 0.27
CA ASP A 373 24.65 -11.41 1.15
C ASP A 373 23.43 -10.75 0.48
N SER A 374 22.66 -11.54 -0.26
CA SER A 374 21.63 -11.01 -1.13
C SER A 374 20.32 -11.81 -1.07
N GLU A 375 19.25 -11.13 -1.44
CA GLU A 375 17.92 -11.74 -1.59
C GLU A 375 17.86 -12.80 -2.71
N PHE A 376 18.90 -12.88 -3.58
CA PHE A 376 19.01 -13.88 -4.65
C PHE A 376 19.53 -15.24 -4.19
N GLU A 377 19.99 -15.38 -2.96
CA GLU A 377 20.58 -16.66 -2.49
C GLU A 377 19.60 -17.84 -2.55
N PRO A 378 18.33 -17.76 -2.11
CA PRO A 378 17.37 -18.85 -2.28
C PRO A 378 17.16 -19.24 -3.73
N GLN A 379 17.15 -18.24 -4.62
CA GLN A 379 17.06 -18.40 -6.07
C GLN A 379 18.30 -19.12 -6.63
N ALA A 380 19.48 -18.67 -6.24
CA ALA A 380 20.74 -19.25 -6.69
C ALA A 380 20.90 -20.71 -6.25
N LEU A 381 20.57 -21.05 -5.00
CA LEU A 381 20.58 -22.43 -4.49
C LEU A 381 19.62 -23.35 -5.27
N TYR A 382 18.41 -22.90 -5.54
CA TYR A 382 17.45 -23.66 -6.33
C TYR A 382 17.99 -23.94 -7.74
N TRP A 383 18.51 -22.92 -8.43
CA TRP A 383 19.02 -23.07 -9.79
C TRP A 383 20.36 -23.80 -9.86
N LEU A 384 21.15 -23.85 -8.77
CA LEU A 384 22.25 -24.78 -8.61
C LEU A 384 21.75 -26.24 -8.61
N GLY A 385 20.66 -26.51 -7.87
CA GLY A 385 19.99 -27.81 -7.90
C GLY A 385 19.53 -28.18 -9.30
N ARG A 386 18.91 -27.23 -10.04
CA ARG A 386 18.48 -27.42 -11.43
C ARG A 386 19.66 -27.67 -12.38
N ALA A 387 20.76 -26.93 -12.24
CA ALA A 387 21.95 -27.13 -13.07
C ALA A 387 22.61 -28.51 -12.80
N ALA A 388 22.65 -28.92 -11.54
CA ALA A 388 23.13 -30.25 -11.15
C ALA A 388 22.22 -31.37 -11.68
N GLU A 389 20.91 -31.21 -11.62
CA GLU A 389 19.92 -32.15 -12.16
C GLU A 389 20.10 -32.34 -13.68
N GLN A 390 20.21 -31.25 -14.43
CA GLN A 390 20.45 -31.27 -15.89
C GLN A 390 21.80 -31.88 -16.27
N SER A 391 22.79 -31.78 -15.37
CA SER A 391 24.13 -32.37 -15.57
C SER A 391 24.21 -33.77 -14.96
N GLN A 392 23.10 -34.33 -14.48
CA GLN A 392 23.04 -35.65 -13.83
C GLN A 392 24.00 -35.80 -12.63
N GLN A 393 24.20 -34.69 -11.88
CA GLN A 393 25.07 -34.69 -10.70
C GLN A 393 24.29 -35.09 -9.43
N PRO A 394 24.83 -35.92 -8.55
CA PRO A 394 24.12 -36.41 -7.35
C PRO A 394 23.83 -35.29 -6.33
N GLN A 395 24.53 -34.15 -6.40
CA GLN A 395 24.38 -33.03 -5.50
C GLN A 395 23.05 -32.24 -5.68
N ALA A 396 22.26 -32.48 -6.73
CA ALA A 396 21.02 -31.78 -6.99
C ALA A 396 20.07 -31.81 -5.79
N GLN A 397 19.90 -33.01 -5.17
CA GLN A 397 19.03 -33.18 -4.01
C GLN A 397 19.51 -32.38 -2.78
N GLU A 398 20.83 -32.27 -2.62
CA GLU A 398 21.44 -31.53 -1.52
C GLU A 398 21.17 -30.04 -1.65
N PHE A 399 21.30 -29.46 -2.85
CA PHE A 399 20.99 -28.06 -3.08
C PHE A 399 19.50 -27.75 -2.81
N TYR A 400 18.57 -28.60 -3.25
CA TYR A 400 17.15 -28.45 -2.95
C TYR A 400 16.85 -28.50 -1.45
N ARG A 401 17.54 -29.39 -0.72
CA ARG A 401 17.43 -29.50 0.74
C ARG A 401 17.94 -28.22 1.43
N GLN A 402 19.09 -27.71 1.01
CA GLN A 402 19.69 -26.49 1.55
C GLN A 402 18.77 -25.26 1.36
N VAL A 403 18.07 -25.14 0.22
CA VAL A 403 17.07 -24.08 0.03
C VAL A 403 16.04 -24.12 1.15
N CYS A 404 15.49 -25.30 1.46
CA CYS A 404 14.41 -25.41 2.44
C CYS A 404 14.89 -25.34 3.89
N GLN A 405 16.11 -25.77 4.17
CA GLN A 405 16.72 -25.63 5.51
C GLN A 405 16.99 -24.17 5.87
N ARG A 406 17.50 -23.38 4.90
CA ARG A 406 17.90 -22.00 5.13
C ARG A 406 16.76 -20.98 4.84
N TYR A 407 15.85 -21.32 3.91
CA TYR A 407 14.85 -20.38 3.35
C TYR A 407 13.48 -21.03 3.22
N ARG A 408 12.98 -21.55 4.34
CA ARG A 408 11.79 -22.41 4.45
C ARG A 408 10.52 -21.83 3.81
N TYR A 409 10.34 -20.50 3.90
CA TYR A 409 9.13 -19.81 3.47
C TYR A 409 9.28 -19.03 2.15
N THR A 410 10.24 -19.41 1.33
CA THR A 410 10.44 -18.82 0.01
C THR A 410 9.73 -19.59 -1.09
N TYR A 411 9.46 -18.91 -2.19
CA TYR A 411 8.99 -19.52 -3.44
C TYR A 411 9.88 -20.68 -3.89
N TYR A 412 11.20 -20.53 -3.75
CA TYR A 412 12.17 -21.54 -4.20
C TYR A 412 12.20 -22.79 -3.33
N CYS A 413 11.97 -22.70 -2.02
CA CYS A 413 11.79 -23.88 -1.20
C CYS A 413 10.52 -24.64 -1.60
N GLN A 414 9.46 -23.94 -1.97
CA GLN A 414 8.23 -24.57 -2.45
C GLN A 414 8.48 -25.37 -3.75
N LEU A 415 9.23 -24.80 -4.70
CA LEU A 415 9.64 -25.51 -5.91
C LEU A 415 10.59 -26.66 -5.63
N ALA A 416 11.52 -26.47 -4.70
CA ALA A 416 12.47 -27.53 -4.30
C ALA A 416 11.76 -28.75 -3.71
N ARG A 417 10.70 -28.55 -2.91
CA ARG A 417 9.87 -29.64 -2.36
C ARG A 417 9.15 -30.46 -3.44
N GLU A 418 8.74 -29.81 -4.54
CA GLU A 418 8.11 -30.50 -5.67
C GLU A 418 9.09 -31.41 -6.45
N ARG A 419 10.41 -31.10 -6.38
CA ARG A 419 11.47 -31.83 -7.11
C ARG A 419 12.25 -32.79 -6.27
N ALA A 420 12.37 -32.55 -4.99
CA ALA A 420 13.07 -33.41 -4.05
C ALA A 420 12.07 -34.15 -3.19
N THR A 421 12.38 -35.45 -2.89
CA THR A 421 11.69 -36.20 -1.85
C THR A 421 12.12 -35.65 -0.49
N ILE A 422 11.68 -34.43 -0.17
CA ILE A 422 11.96 -33.82 1.12
C ILE A 422 10.84 -34.24 2.04
N GLN A 423 11.11 -35.19 2.95
CA GLN A 423 10.23 -35.44 4.08
C GLN A 423 10.01 -34.12 4.83
N GLU A 424 8.77 -33.84 5.22
CA GLU A 424 8.47 -32.67 6.06
C GLU A 424 9.43 -32.70 7.26
N ILE A 425 10.25 -31.63 7.34
CA ILE A 425 11.03 -31.39 8.55
C ILE A 425 9.98 -31.04 9.62
N SER A 426 9.73 -32.05 10.49
CA SER A 426 8.82 -31.88 11.61
C SER A 426 9.20 -30.63 12.40
N GLU A 427 8.23 -29.83 12.81
CA GLU A 427 8.45 -28.59 13.58
C GLU A 427 9.17 -28.85 14.93
N THR A 428 9.35 -30.10 15.30
CA THR A 428 9.84 -30.58 16.61
C THR A 428 11.37 -30.66 16.72
N THR A 429 12.17 -30.43 15.68
CA THR A 429 13.64 -30.64 15.76
C THR A 429 14.48 -29.34 15.79
N ALA A 430 13.89 -28.18 16.10
CA ALA A 430 14.62 -26.92 16.24
C ALA A 430 15.19 -26.66 17.67
N GLU A 431 15.00 -27.58 18.62
CA GLU A 431 15.39 -27.34 20.03
C GLU A 431 16.86 -27.65 20.40
N THR A 432 17.70 -28.16 19.46
CA THR A 432 19.04 -28.59 19.85
C THR A 432 20.22 -27.95 19.10
N ALA A 433 20.08 -26.69 18.65
CA ALA A 433 21.22 -26.00 18.03
C ALA A 433 21.32 -24.50 18.39
N SER A 434 21.32 -24.19 19.69
CA SER A 434 21.75 -22.85 20.14
C SER A 434 22.34 -22.87 21.54
N THR A 435 23.56 -23.40 21.67
CA THR A 435 24.44 -23.09 22.81
C THR A 435 25.79 -22.70 22.24
N SER A 436 26.01 -21.41 22.00
CA SER A 436 27.25 -20.66 22.28
C SER A 436 27.23 -19.29 21.57
N SER A 437 26.71 -18.27 22.22
CA SER A 437 27.22 -16.91 22.04
C SER A 437 27.41 -16.30 23.43
N LYS A 438 28.67 -15.98 23.74
CA LYS A 438 29.10 -15.28 24.95
C LYS A 438 28.44 -13.90 25.01
N PRO A 439 28.03 -13.41 26.19
CA PRO A 439 27.52 -12.07 26.36
C PRO A 439 28.64 -11.05 26.17
N SER A 440 28.47 -10.12 25.27
CA SER A 440 29.29 -8.92 25.14
C SER A 440 28.91 -7.94 26.27
N THR A 441 29.82 -7.71 27.19
CA THR A 441 29.73 -6.70 28.23
C THR A 441 30.09 -5.35 27.61
N ASN A 442 29.11 -4.56 27.21
CA ASN A 442 29.21 -3.12 27.10
C ASN A 442 28.02 -2.50 27.84
N GLY A 443 28.33 -1.71 28.87
CA GLY A 443 27.33 -1.09 29.72
C GLY A 443 26.55 0.00 29.00
N GLU A 444 25.46 -0.38 28.37
CA GLU A 444 24.38 0.54 28.03
C GLU A 444 23.33 0.49 29.17
N ALA A 445 22.89 1.69 29.57
CA ALA A 445 21.88 1.84 30.60
C ALA A 445 20.68 0.96 30.26
N VAL A 446 20.37 0.01 31.14
CA VAL A 446 19.21 -0.89 31.04
C VAL A 446 17.96 -0.01 31.03
N GLN A 447 17.39 0.20 29.86
CA GLN A 447 16.05 0.76 29.77
C GLN A 447 15.08 -0.25 30.44
N PRO A 448 14.11 0.21 31.22
CA PRO A 448 13.17 -0.69 31.87
C PRO A 448 12.49 -1.57 30.83
N VAL A 449 12.53 -2.87 31.03
CA VAL A 449 11.77 -3.86 30.22
C VAL A 449 10.29 -3.54 30.43
N ILE A 450 9.64 -2.99 29.39
CA ILE A 450 8.22 -2.67 29.43
C ILE A 450 7.46 -3.99 29.34
N THR A 451 6.77 -4.36 30.39
CA THR A 451 5.99 -5.59 30.45
C THR A 451 4.63 -5.40 29.79
N ARG A 452 3.98 -6.50 29.36
CA ARG A 452 2.60 -6.47 28.87
C ARG A 452 1.63 -5.76 29.83
N VAL A 453 1.88 -5.85 31.12
CA VAL A 453 1.10 -5.19 32.18
C VAL A 453 1.14 -3.66 32.06
N ASP A 454 2.28 -3.08 31.66
CA ASP A 454 2.43 -1.62 31.53
C ASP A 454 1.59 -1.05 30.39
N ILE A 455 1.38 -1.83 29.34
CA ILE A 455 0.55 -1.42 28.19
C ILE A 455 -0.92 -1.47 28.54
N GLU A 456 -1.35 -2.50 29.25
CA GLU A 456 -2.76 -2.65 29.68
C GLU A 456 -3.20 -1.52 30.63
N GLN A 457 -2.26 -0.83 31.27
CA GLN A 457 -2.50 0.36 32.08
C GLN A 457 -2.63 1.65 31.28
N GLN A 458 -2.14 1.68 30.03
CA GLN A 458 -2.22 2.89 29.19
C GLN A 458 -3.67 3.22 28.85
N THR A 459 -4.05 4.50 28.96
CA THR A 459 -5.41 4.98 28.65
C THR A 459 -5.81 4.61 27.21
N ALA A 460 -4.91 4.79 26.24
CA ALA A 460 -5.14 4.41 24.83
C ALA A 460 -5.44 2.91 24.67
N TYR A 461 -4.76 2.02 25.41
CA TYR A 461 -5.06 0.58 25.38
C TYR A 461 -6.45 0.28 25.92
N ARG A 462 -6.82 0.87 27.06
CA ARG A 462 -8.15 0.69 27.67
C ARG A 462 -9.26 1.22 26.76
N ARG A 463 -9.05 2.37 26.10
CA ARG A 463 -9.96 2.90 25.07
C ARG A 463 -10.10 1.90 23.92
N ALA A 464 -8.99 1.40 23.39
CA ALA A 464 -8.99 0.44 22.31
C ALA A 464 -9.80 -0.83 22.63
N ILE A 465 -9.60 -1.39 23.82
CA ILE A 465 -10.33 -2.60 24.24
C ILE A 465 -11.83 -2.32 24.40
N GLU A 466 -12.21 -1.19 24.98
CA GLU A 466 -13.63 -0.84 25.13
C GLU A 466 -14.31 -0.57 23.79
N LEU A 467 -13.65 0.20 22.90
CA LEU A 467 -14.13 0.46 21.53
C LEU A 467 -14.26 -0.83 20.70
N LYS A 468 -13.28 -1.74 20.80
CA LYS A 468 -13.34 -3.07 20.19
C LYS A 468 -14.54 -3.87 20.71
N THR A 469 -14.76 -3.87 22.02
CA THR A 469 -15.88 -4.58 22.65
C THR A 469 -17.23 -4.06 22.14
N LEU A 470 -17.30 -2.78 21.80
CA LEU A 470 -18.46 -2.14 21.19
C LEU A 470 -18.57 -2.39 19.68
N GLY A 471 -17.55 -3.00 19.04
CA GLY A 471 -17.48 -3.18 17.57
C GLY A 471 -17.18 -1.88 16.83
N LEU A 472 -16.58 -0.89 17.49
CA LEU A 472 -16.13 0.38 16.92
C LEU A 472 -14.66 0.27 16.48
N ASP A 473 -14.42 -0.69 15.56
CA ASP A 473 -13.10 -1.17 15.20
C ASP A 473 -12.17 -0.09 14.63
N SER A 474 -12.70 0.86 13.87
CA SER A 474 -11.90 1.96 13.30
C SER A 474 -11.34 2.89 14.39
N ASP A 475 -12.14 3.18 15.42
CA ASP A 475 -11.70 4.02 16.52
C ASP A 475 -10.76 3.23 17.46
N ALA A 476 -11.02 1.94 17.68
CA ALA A 476 -10.11 1.05 18.40
C ALA A 476 -8.73 0.98 17.73
N ALA A 477 -8.68 0.84 16.42
CA ALA A 477 -7.44 0.82 15.64
C ALA A 477 -6.64 2.13 15.78
N ARG A 478 -7.31 3.28 15.84
CA ARG A 478 -6.70 4.60 16.05
C ARG A 478 -5.99 4.67 17.40
N GLU A 479 -6.61 4.19 18.45
CA GLU A 479 -6.02 4.13 19.80
C GLU A 479 -4.77 3.23 19.84
N VAL A 480 -4.83 2.07 19.18
CA VAL A 480 -3.68 1.16 19.10
C VAL A 480 -2.54 1.77 18.29
N ALA A 481 -2.83 2.50 17.22
CA ALA A 481 -1.80 3.10 16.35
C ALA A 481 -0.86 4.04 17.12
N VAL A 482 -1.39 4.82 18.06
CA VAL A 482 -0.57 5.71 18.93
C VAL A 482 0.40 4.91 19.81
N LEU A 483 -0.05 3.77 20.32
CA LEU A 483 0.81 2.88 21.11
C LEU A 483 1.91 2.25 20.27
N THR A 484 1.64 1.95 19.01
CA THR A 484 2.67 1.35 18.12
C THR A 484 3.84 2.29 17.88
N ASP A 485 3.60 3.58 17.74
CA ASP A 485 4.66 4.58 17.57
C ASP A 485 5.51 4.72 18.84
N ARG A 486 4.86 4.72 20.00
CA ARG A 486 5.51 4.83 21.31
C ARG A 486 6.38 3.62 21.63
N TYR A 487 5.90 2.41 21.36
CA TYR A 487 6.56 1.14 21.71
C TYR A 487 7.21 0.42 20.52
N SER A 488 7.58 1.14 19.48
CA SER A 488 8.11 0.60 18.21
C SER A 488 9.38 -0.24 18.34
N ARG A 489 10.08 -0.22 19.46
CA ARG A 489 11.36 -0.93 19.68
C ARG A 489 11.23 -2.26 20.43
N ASP A 490 10.11 -2.51 21.09
CA ASP A 490 9.90 -3.73 21.89
C ASP A 490 9.18 -4.81 21.06
N PRO A 491 9.85 -5.94 20.73
CA PRO A 491 9.26 -6.98 19.87
C PRO A 491 8.01 -7.64 20.46
N ASP A 492 7.98 -7.90 21.76
CA ASP A 492 6.85 -8.60 22.41
C ASP A 492 5.62 -7.69 22.46
N VAL A 493 5.85 -6.41 22.76
CA VAL A 493 4.82 -5.39 22.72
C VAL A 493 4.26 -5.24 21.31
N LEU A 494 5.14 -5.20 20.30
CA LEU A 494 4.69 -5.10 18.92
C LEU A 494 3.86 -6.32 18.46
N ILE A 495 4.19 -7.51 18.94
CA ILE A 495 3.38 -8.70 18.68
C ILE A 495 1.98 -8.55 19.29
N ALA A 496 1.88 -8.11 20.56
CA ALA A 496 0.60 -7.92 21.23
C ALA A 496 -0.26 -6.84 20.54
N LEU A 497 0.34 -5.68 20.20
CA LEU A 497 -0.36 -4.59 19.53
C LEU A 497 -0.77 -4.96 18.09
N SER A 498 0.09 -5.69 17.35
CA SER A 498 -0.25 -6.14 16.01
C SER A 498 -1.37 -7.17 16.01
N THR A 499 -1.41 -8.03 17.03
CA THR A 499 -2.51 -8.99 17.23
C THR A 499 -3.82 -8.25 17.49
N LEU A 500 -3.80 -7.25 18.38
CA LEU A 500 -4.98 -6.42 18.63
C LEU A 500 -5.46 -5.67 17.38
N LEU A 501 -4.55 -5.07 16.62
CA LEU A 501 -4.88 -4.44 15.33
C LEU A 501 -5.54 -5.43 14.35
N ASN A 502 -5.02 -6.65 14.28
CA ASN A 502 -5.59 -7.70 13.43
C ASN A 502 -7.00 -8.10 13.88
N GLU A 503 -7.24 -8.18 15.18
CA GLU A 503 -8.54 -8.50 15.77
C GLU A 503 -9.60 -7.41 15.54
N VAL A 504 -9.21 -6.14 15.48
CA VAL A 504 -10.09 -5.02 15.14
C VAL A 504 -10.20 -4.76 13.63
N GLY A 505 -9.73 -5.68 12.81
CA GLY A 505 -9.82 -5.56 11.35
C GLY A 505 -8.88 -4.53 10.70
N ALA A 506 -7.96 -3.94 11.46
CA ALA A 506 -6.97 -3.00 10.96
C ALA A 506 -5.75 -3.73 10.33
N TYR A 507 -6.04 -4.65 9.41
CA TYR A 507 -5.07 -5.59 8.82
C TYR A 507 -3.87 -4.90 8.19
N HIS A 508 -4.07 -3.77 7.50
CA HIS A 508 -2.98 -3.01 6.89
C HIS A 508 -1.95 -2.57 7.93
N HIS A 509 -2.39 -1.96 9.02
CA HIS A 509 -1.51 -1.47 10.08
C HIS A 509 -0.80 -2.62 10.78
N ALA A 510 -1.53 -3.69 11.11
CA ALA A 510 -1.00 -4.89 11.73
C ALA A 510 0.09 -5.54 10.86
N LEU A 511 -0.20 -5.80 9.59
CA LEU A 511 0.71 -6.44 8.64
C LEU A 511 1.96 -5.59 8.38
N ARG A 512 1.79 -4.27 8.18
CA ARG A 512 2.90 -3.35 7.97
C ARG A 512 3.88 -3.36 9.15
N MET A 513 3.37 -3.36 10.38
CA MET A 513 4.17 -3.40 11.59
C MET A 513 4.98 -4.69 11.68
N VAL A 514 4.34 -5.83 11.48
CA VAL A 514 4.97 -7.14 11.51
C VAL A 514 6.01 -7.30 10.38
N ARG A 515 5.70 -6.87 9.17
CA ARG A 515 6.64 -6.94 8.03
C ARG A 515 7.87 -6.07 8.24
N THR A 516 7.74 -4.93 8.89
CA THR A 516 8.88 -4.04 9.14
C THR A 516 9.92 -4.69 10.06
N ARG A 517 9.49 -5.49 11.04
CA ARG A 517 10.36 -6.07 12.07
C ARG A 517 10.71 -7.55 11.83
N PHE A 518 9.79 -8.31 11.25
CA PHE A 518 9.90 -9.78 11.19
C PHE A 518 9.89 -10.32 9.74
N ARG A 519 10.09 -9.42 8.75
CA ARG A 519 10.00 -9.79 7.33
C ARG A 519 10.87 -10.99 6.97
N ASP A 520 12.14 -10.96 7.37
CA ASP A 520 13.08 -12.03 7.02
C ASP A 520 12.64 -13.38 7.58
N LYS A 521 12.27 -13.42 8.86
CA LYS A 521 11.74 -14.63 9.48
C LYS A 521 10.45 -15.12 8.84
N LEU A 522 9.49 -14.24 8.57
CA LEU A 522 8.17 -14.57 8.01
C LEU A 522 8.20 -14.93 6.51
N GLU A 523 9.14 -14.38 5.78
CA GLU A 523 9.16 -14.50 4.33
C GLU A 523 10.30 -15.36 3.80
N ARG A 524 11.30 -15.67 4.62
CA ARG A 524 12.50 -16.41 4.21
C ARG A 524 12.86 -17.56 5.14
N THR A 525 13.39 -17.24 6.31
CA THR A 525 14.13 -18.23 7.14
C THR A 525 13.23 -19.02 8.08
N GLY A 526 12.16 -18.43 8.58
CA GLY A 526 11.43 -19.00 9.71
C GLY A 526 12.17 -18.79 11.02
N GLY A 527 11.98 -19.70 11.95
CA GLY A 527 12.55 -19.68 13.31
C GLY A 527 11.46 -19.46 14.35
N ASP A 528 11.82 -19.11 15.58
CA ASP A 528 10.91 -18.95 16.71
C ASP A 528 9.97 -17.76 16.51
N ILE A 529 8.89 -18.01 15.81
CA ILE A 529 7.83 -17.04 15.57
C ILE A 529 6.58 -17.50 16.30
N ALA A 530 6.05 -16.64 17.17
CA ALA A 530 4.80 -16.91 17.86
C ALA A 530 3.67 -17.22 16.84
N PRO A 531 2.82 -18.24 17.09
CA PRO A 531 1.72 -18.57 16.17
C PRO A 531 0.78 -17.40 15.89
N SER A 532 0.55 -16.52 16.87
CA SER A 532 -0.22 -15.28 16.70
C SER A 532 0.33 -14.36 15.62
N LEU A 533 1.65 -14.31 15.45
CA LEU A 533 2.30 -13.47 14.45
C LEU A 533 2.03 -13.97 13.01
N TRP A 534 1.88 -15.28 12.83
CA TRP A 534 1.46 -15.84 11.55
C TRP A 534 0.07 -15.39 11.14
N ASN A 535 -0.88 -15.33 12.10
CA ASN A 535 -2.24 -14.83 11.84
C ASN A 535 -2.25 -13.34 11.46
N VAL A 536 -1.32 -12.56 12.01
CA VAL A 536 -1.14 -11.15 11.63
C VAL A 536 -0.48 -11.03 10.26
N ALA A 537 0.51 -11.87 9.96
CA ALA A 537 1.22 -11.86 8.68
C ALA A 537 0.33 -12.32 7.50
N TYR A 538 -0.67 -13.16 7.79
CA TYR A 538 -1.62 -13.74 6.84
C TYR A 538 -3.06 -13.58 7.35
N PRO A 539 -3.62 -12.34 7.34
CA PRO A 539 -4.95 -12.08 7.88
C PRO A 539 -6.05 -12.85 7.15
N THR A 540 -6.95 -13.47 7.89
CA THR A 540 -8.07 -14.25 7.35
C THR A 540 -9.43 -13.56 7.51
N GLY A 541 -9.48 -12.40 8.15
CA GLY A 541 -10.74 -11.71 8.48
C GLY A 541 -11.56 -11.25 7.27
N LEU A 542 -10.97 -11.11 6.09
CA LEU A 542 -11.72 -10.83 4.85
C LEU A 542 -12.21 -12.09 4.13
N LEU A 543 -11.86 -13.30 4.56
CA LEU A 543 -12.30 -14.54 3.92
C LEU A 543 -13.84 -14.67 3.84
N PRO A 544 -14.63 -14.29 4.87
CA PRO A 544 -16.09 -14.30 4.75
C PRO A 544 -16.59 -13.40 3.60
N THR A 545 -16.07 -12.18 3.50
CA THR A 545 -16.42 -11.26 2.41
C THR A 545 -16.00 -11.81 1.04
N ILE A 546 -14.78 -12.35 0.94
CA ILE A 546 -14.28 -12.97 -0.29
C ILE A 546 -15.18 -14.13 -0.72
N LYS A 547 -15.56 -15.04 0.21
CA LYS A 547 -16.45 -16.16 -0.04
C LYS A 547 -17.84 -15.73 -0.51
N LEU A 548 -18.39 -14.64 0.05
CA LEU A 548 -19.68 -14.08 -0.38
C LEU A 548 -19.65 -13.54 -1.82
N GLN A 549 -18.51 -13.01 -2.27
CA GLN A 549 -18.33 -12.54 -3.65
C GLN A 549 -17.91 -13.67 -4.60
N GLY A 550 -17.84 -14.90 -4.10
CA GLY A 550 -17.25 -16.07 -4.73
C GLY A 550 -17.72 -16.30 -6.16
N ALA A 551 -16.72 -16.43 -7.03
CA ALA A 551 -16.85 -16.99 -8.36
C ALA A 551 -16.62 -18.51 -8.28
N LYS A 552 -17.31 -19.28 -9.13
CA LYS A 552 -17.13 -20.74 -9.19
C LYS A 552 -15.67 -21.06 -9.53
N GLY A 553 -15.02 -21.86 -8.68
CA GLY A 553 -13.66 -22.35 -8.94
C GLY A 553 -12.53 -21.42 -8.52
N VAL A 554 -12.82 -20.29 -7.86
CA VAL A 554 -11.79 -19.40 -7.31
C VAL A 554 -11.57 -19.68 -5.83
N ASP A 555 -10.38 -20.10 -5.46
CA ASP A 555 -10.01 -20.35 -4.06
C ASP A 555 -9.94 -19.02 -3.28
N PRO A 556 -10.68 -18.86 -2.17
CA PRO A 556 -10.63 -17.66 -1.34
C PRO A 556 -9.23 -17.32 -0.80
N TYR A 557 -8.40 -18.31 -0.53
CA TYR A 557 -7.02 -18.11 -0.10
C TYR A 557 -6.14 -17.50 -1.21
N PHE A 558 -6.44 -17.84 -2.46
CA PHE A 558 -5.76 -17.23 -3.61
C PHE A 558 -6.08 -15.73 -3.72
N ILE A 559 -7.35 -15.36 -3.50
CA ILE A 559 -7.75 -13.94 -3.46
C ILE A 559 -7.09 -13.21 -2.27
N ALA A 560 -7.07 -13.83 -1.08
CA ALA A 560 -6.40 -13.25 0.08
C ALA A 560 -4.89 -13.01 -0.19
N ALA A 561 -4.23 -13.92 -0.90
CA ALA A 561 -2.85 -13.76 -1.32
C ALA A 561 -2.65 -12.58 -2.29
N ILE A 562 -3.56 -12.40 -3.25
CA ILE A 562 -3.54 -11.24 -4.16
C ILE A 562 -3.72 -9.95 -3.36
N ILE A 563 -4.72 -9.84 -2.49
CA ILE A 563 -4.96 -8.66 -1.63
C ILE A 563 -3.71 -8.34 -0.80
N ARG A 564 -3.08 -9.36 -0.22
CA ARG A 564 -1.86 -9.20 0.58
C ARG A 564 -0.70 -8.58 -0.21
N GLU A 565 -0.50 -9.01 -1.43
CA GLU A 565 0.64 -8.57 -2.25
C GLU A 565 0.35 -7.28 -3.03
N GLU A 566 -0.92 -6.96 -3.31
CA GLU A 566 -1.35 -5.74 -3.99
C GLU A 566 -1.35 -4.52 -3.06
N SER A 567 -2.09 -4.58 -1.99
CA SER A 567 -2.33 -3.42 -1.11
C SER A 567 -1.81 -3.60 0.32
N GLN A 568 -1.40 -4.80 0.71
CA GLN A 568 -1.21 -5.15 2.11
C GLN A 568 -2.46 -4.84 2.95
N TYR A 569 -3.63 -5.12 2.42
CA TYR A 569 -4.94 -4.83 3.03
C TYR A 569 -5.28 -3.34 3.20
N ASP A 570 -4.62 -2.43 2.48
CA ASP A 570 -4.98 -1.02 2.47
C ASP A 570 -6.14 -0.75 1.49
N GLU A 571 -7.31 -0.47 2.04
CA GLU A 571 -8.51 -0.13 1.26
C GLU A 571 -8.37 1.18 0.51
N LYS A 572 -7.50 2.07 0.98
CA LYS A 572 -7.27 3.40 0.41
C LYS A 572 -6.03 3.46 -0.49
N ALA A 573 -5.38 2.30 -0.72
CA ALA A 573 -4.19 2.25 -1.55
C ALA A 573 -4.46 2.76 -2.97
N VAL A 574 -3.58 3.62 -3.45
CA VAL A 574 -3.54 4.06 -4.85
C VAL A 574 -2.13 3.87 -5.37
N SER A 575 -1.99 3.04 -6.40
CA SER A 575 -0.69 2.81 -7.02
C SER A 575 -0.24 4.01 -7.85
N ARG A 576 1.06 4.06 -8.17
CA ARG A 576 1.64 5.09 -9.04
C ARG A 576 1.05 5.12 -10.47
N VAL A 577 0.29 4.11 -10.87
CA VAL A 577 -0.38 4.03 -12.17
C VAL A 577 -1.90 4.17 -12.07
N GLY A 578 -2.43 4.41 -10.87
CA GLY A 578 -3.85 4.64 -10.62
C GLY A 578 -4.68 3.38 -10.35
N ALA A 579 -4.06 2.25 -10.00
CA ALA A 579 -4.78 1.09 -9.45
C ALA A 579 -5.23 1.37 -8.02
N ILE A 580 -6.42 0.90 -7.63
CA ILE A 580 -7.13 1.36 -6.42
C ILE A 580 -7.58 0.21 -5.54
N GLY A 581 -7.47 0.42 -4.23
CA GLY A 581 -8.07 -0.38 -3.17
C GLY A 581 -7.40 -1.72 -2.92
N LEU A 582 -8.09 -2.60 -2.21
CA LEU A 582 -7.58 -3.89 -1.71
C LEU A 582 -6.91 -4.74 -2.79
N MET A 583 -7.56 -4.88 -3.94
CA MET A 583 -7.10 -5.70 -5.05
C MET A 583 -6.42 -4.89 -6.15
N GLN A 584 -6.14 -3.60 -5.93
CA GLN A 584 -5.45 -2.70 -6.88
C GLN A 584 -6.04 -2.77 -8.29
N VAL A 585 -7.35 -2.58 -8.40
CA VAL A 585 -8.04 -2.64 -9.68
C VAL A 585 -7.93 -1.30 -10.42
N MET A 586 -7.55 -1.34 -11.70
CA MET A 586 -7.58 -0.15 -12.56
C MET A 586 -9.03 0.24 -12.88
N PRO A 587 -9.42 1.53 -12.85
CA PRO A 587 -10.78 1.97 -13.17
C PRO A 587 -11.30 1.48 -14.53
N ALA A 588 -10.44 1.48 -15.55
CA ALA A 588 -10.79 0.95 -16.87
C ALA A 588 -11.07 -0.56 -16.83
N THR A 589 -10.27 -1.33 -16.07
CA THR A 589 -10.49 -2.77 -15.86
C THR A 589 -11.79 -3.00 -15.10
N ALA A 590 -12.06 -2.20 -14.06
CA ALA A 590 -13.29 -2.31 -13.27
C ALA A 590 -14.55 -2.15 -14.15
N ASN A 591 -14.58 -1.14 -15.01
CA ASN A 591 -15.70 -0.91 -15.92
C ASN A 591 -15.86 -2.05 -16.93
N ASN A 592 -14.77 -2.55 -17.51
CA ASN A 592 -14.81 -3.68 -18.43
C ASN A 592 -15.36 -4.97 -17.76
N VAL A 593 -14.92 -5.23 -16.52
CA VAL A 593 -15.43 -6.37 -15.74
C VAL A 593 -16.89 -6.17 -15.39
N ALA A 594 -17.29 -5.00 -14.87
CA ALA A 594 -18.66 -4.68 -14.50
C ALA A 594 -19.61 -4.88 -15.70
N GLN A 595 -19.25 -4.36 -16.88
CA GLN A 595 -20.02 -4.51 -18.10
C GLN A 595 -20.23 -5.99 -18.48
N ARG A 596 -19.16 -6.80 -18.42
CA ARG A 596 -19.23 -8.23 -18.78
C ARG A 596 -20.13 -9.05 -17.85
N VAL A 597 -20.22 -8.67 -16.57
CA VAL A 597 -21.02 -9.39 -15.58
C VAL A 597 -22.36 -8.71 -15.29
N GLY A 598 -22.75 -7.71 -16.08
CA GLY A 598 -24.04 -7.01 -15.96
C GLY A 598 -24.18 -6.14 -14.70
N LEU A 599 -23.08 -5.65 -14.16
CA LEU A 599 -23.06 -4.71 -13.04
C LEU A 599 -23.09 -3.25 -13.53
N PRO A 600 -23.59 -2.30 -12.71
CA PRO A 600 -23.47 -0.88 -12.99
C PRO A 600 -22.01 -0.44 -13.22
N ALA A 601 -21.84 0.67 -13.94
CA ALA A 601 -20.51 1.27 -14.11
C ALA A 601 -19.87 1.59 -12.76
N VAL A 602 -18.58 1.29 -12.63
CA VAL A 602 -17.82 1.46 -11.39
C VAL A 602 -16.87 2.65 -11.56
N GLY A 603 -17.09 3.69 -10.79
CA GLY A 603 -16.23 4.87 -10.77
C GLY A 603 -14.96 4.67 -9.92
N ARG A 604 -14.10 5.67 -9.95
CA ARG A 604 -12.86 5.69 -9.15
C ARG A 604 -13.16 5.57 -7.64
N GLU A 605 -14.14 6.32 -7.16
CA GLU A 605 -14.49 6.38 -5.73
C GLU A 605 -15.11 5.07 -5.24
N ASP A 606 -15.87 4.39 -6.09
CA ASP A 606 -16.47 3.09 -5.76
C ASP A 606 -15.42 2.00 -5.48
N LEU A 607 -14.21 2.15 -6.04
CA LEU A 607 -13.11 1.20 -5.84
C LEU A 607 -12.44 1.31 -4.47
N PHE A 608 -12.73 2.35 -3.68
CA PHE A 608 -12.33 2.42 -2.28
C PHE A 608 -13.30 1.68 -1.35
N ASP A 609 -14.49 1.31 -1.85
CA ASP A 609 -15.41 0.45 -1.11
C ASP A 609 -14.92 -1.00 -1.12
N ARG A 610 -14.77 -1.57 0.06
CA ARG A 610 -14.22 -2.92 0.30
C ARG A 610 -14.95 -3.99 -0.51
N GLU A 611 -16.28 -4.00 -0.44
CA GLU A 611 -17.11 -5.04 -1.06
C GLU A 611 -17.08 -4.92 -2.59
N THR A 612 -17.18 -3.71 -3.10
CA THR A 612 -17.13 -3.43 -4.54
C THR A 612 -15.76 -3.81 -5.11
N ASN A 613 -14.67 -3.43 -4.43
CA ASN A 613 -13.30 -3.75 -4.87
C ASN A 613 -13.05 -5.25 -4.93
N ILE A 614 -13.41 -5.99 -3.86
CA ILE A 614 -13.28 -7.45 -3.82
C ILE A 614 -14.15 -8.10 -4.88
N ARG A 615 -15.42 -7.69 -5.04
CA ARG A 615 -16.33 -8.23 -6.04
C ARG A 615 -15.77 -8.12 -7.46
N ILE A 616 -15.32 -6.93 -7.84
CA ILE A 616 -14.75 -6.69 -9.17
C ILE A 616 -13.44 -7.45 -9.36
N GLY A 617 -12.56 -7.41 -8.37
CA GLY A 617 -11.27 -8.12 -8.41
C GLY A 617 -11.41 -9.63 -8.53
N VAL A 618 -12.33 -10.23 -7.77
CA VAL A 618 -12.63 -11.68 -7.83
C VAL A 618 -13.14 -12.07 -9.22
N ARG A 619 -14.06 -11.28 -9.81
CA ARG A 619 -14.56 -11.52 -11.17
C ARG A 619 -13.47 -11.37 -12.22
N TYR A 620 -12.55 -10.45 -12.03
CA TYR A 620 -11.40 -10.33 -12.93
C TYR A 620 -10.46 -11.54 -12.84
N VAL A 621 -10.18 -12.01 -11.63
CA VAL A 621 -9.38 -13.25 -11.41
C VAL A 621 -10.07 -14.46 -12.03
N GLU A 622 -11.39 -14.62 -11.88
CA GLU A 622 -12.18 -15.68 -12.50
C GLU A 622 -11.99 -15.68 -14.03
N GLN A 623 -12.16 -14.52 -14.67
CA GLN A 623 -11.97 -14.38 -16.12
C GLN A 623 -10.55 -14.77 -16.56
N LEU A 624 -9.53 -14.40 -15.78
CA LEU A 624 -8.15 -14.77 -16.09
C LEU A 624 -7.90 -16.28 -15.91
N LEU A 625 -8.46 -16.91 -14.88
CA LEU A 625 -8.37 -18.35 -14.66
C LEU A 625 -9.04 -19.12 -15.82
N GLU A 626 -10.20 -18.68 -16.27
CA GLU A 626 -10.88 -19.26 -17.46
C GLU A 626 -10.01 -19.10 -18.71
N GLN A 627 -9.50 -17.90 -18.96
CA GLN A 627 -8.67 -17.61 -20.13
C GLN A 627 -7.39 -18.45 -20.19
N PHE A 628 -6.79 -18.76 -19.04
CA PHE A 628 -5.55 -19.53 -18.94
C PHE A 628 -5.74 -20.96 -18.43
N SER A 629 -6.95 -21.50 -18.56
CA SER A 629 -7.28 -22.89 -18.22
C SER A 629 -6.86 -23.31 -16.81
N GLY A 630 -7.02 -22.42 -15.83
CA GLY A 630 -6.68 -22.64 -14.43
C GLY A 630 -5.20 -22.49 -14.08
N ASN A 631 -4.33 -22.10 -15.03
CA ASN A 631 -2.90 -21.93 -14.75
C ASN A 631 -2.67 -20.68 -13.89
N LEU A 632 -2.30 -20.90 -12.61
CA LEU A 632 -2.10 -19.82 -11.64
C LEU A 632 -0.95 -18.89 -12.02
N ILE A 633 0.15 -19.40 -12.59
CA ILE A 633 1.30 -18.56 -12.98
C ILE A 633 0.90 -17.55 -14.06
N TYR A 634 0.19 -18.03 -15.08
CA TYR A 634 -0.27 -17.17 -16.18
C TYR A 634 -1.35 -16.19 -15.70
N THR A 635 -2.23 -16.63 -14.82
CA THR A 635 -3.26 -15.79 -14.19
C THR A 635 -2.64 -14.66 -13.38
N ILE A 636 -1.69 -14.97 -12.47
CA ILE A 636 -1.02 -13.98 -11.63
C ILE A 636 -0.22 -12.99 -12.49
N ALA A 637 0.53 -13.51 -13.48
CA ALA A 637 1.29 -12.66 -14.39
C ALA A 637 0.38 -11.71 -15.16
N SER A 638 -0.79 -12.21 -15.62
CA SER A 638 -1.77 -11.42 -16.38
C SER A 638 -2.51 -10.39 -15.53
N TYR A 639 -2.74 -10.68 -14.27
CA TYR A 639 -3.31 -9.73 -13.33
C TYR A 639 -2.44 -8.47 -13.22
N ASN A 640 -1.11 -8.65 -13.16
CA ASN A 640 -0.15 -7.56 -13.02
C ASN A 640 0.24 -6.90 -14.37
N ALA A 641 0.54 -7.68 -15.41
CA ALA A 641 1.06 -7.16 -16.69
C ALA A 641 -0.01 -6.99 -17.78
N GLY A 642 -1.16 -7.63 -17.61
CA GLY A 642 -2.24 -7.70 -18.58
C GLY A 642 -2.19 -8.96 -19.46
N PRO A 643 -3.36 -9.53 -19.82
CA PRO A 643 -3.46 -10.84 -20.46
C PRO A 643 -2.86 -10.88 -21.88
N ILE A 644 -2.93 -9.78 -22.62
CA ILE A 644 -2.34 -9.70 -23.99
C ILE A 644 -0.82 -9.85 -23.93
N VAL A 645 -0.18 -9.15 -23.00
CA VAL A 645 1.28 -9.17 -22.84
C VAL A 645 1.74 -10.58 -22.42
N VAL A 646 1.04 -11.19 -21.48
CA VAL A 646 1.37 -12.54 -21.01
C VAL A 646 1.12 -13.59 -22.09
N GLY A 647 0.07 -13.44 -22.90
CA GLY A 647 -0.18 -14.28 -24.05
C GLY A 647 1.01 -14.31 -25.05
N ASN A 648 1.62 -13.15 -25.29
CA ASN A 648 2.83 -13.05 -26.11
C ASN A 648 4.03 -13.79 -25.47
N TRP A 649 4.20 -13.67 -24.15
CA TRP A 649 5.27 -14.40 -23.45
C TRP A 649 5.06 -15.91 -23.50
N ILE A 650 3.83 -16.39 -23.32
CA ILE A 650 3.49 -17.80 -23.42
C ILE A 650 3.81 -18.33 -24.83
N ALA A 651 3.47 -17.59 -25.87
CA ALA A 651 3.78 -17.96 -27.24
C ALA A 651 5.30 -18.03 -27.50
N GLN A 652 6.05 -17.08 -26.93
CA GLN A 652 7.51 -17.00 -27.06
C GLN A 652 8.24 -18.12 -26.30
N TYR A 653 7.75 -18.54 -25.12
CA TYR A 653 8.44 -19.45 -24.19
C TYR A 653 7.72 -20.80 -24.01
N ARG A 654 6.95 -21.26 -25.00
CA ARG A 654 6.11 -22.49 -24.93
C ARG A 654 6.84 -23.76 -24.51
N SER A 655 8.11 -23.90 -24.83
CA SER A 655 8.91 -25.11 -24.55
C SER A 655 9.54 -25.14 -23.17
N GLN A 656 9.34 -24.11 -22.34
CA GLN A 656 9.98 -24.00 -21.03
C GLN A 656 9.10 -24.59 -19.93
N SER A 657 9.74 -25.13 -18.91
CA SER A 657 9.05 -25.54 -17.67
C SER A 657 8.47 -24.32 -16.93
N GLN A 658 7.51 -24.52 -16.05
CA GLN A 658 6.84 -23.41 -15.36
C GLN A 658 7.80 -22.56 -14.51
N ASP A 659 8.77 -23.17 -13.86
CA ASP A 659 9.80 -22.46 -13.10
C ASP A 659 10.71 -21.63 -14.00
N GLU A 660 11.09 -22.15 -15.16
CA GLU A 660 11.83 -21.40 -16.19
C GLU A 660 11.00 -20.26 -16.78
N PHE A 661 9.72 -20.50 -17.06
CA PHE A 661 8.82 -19.45 -17.54
C PHE A 661 8.77 -18.26 -16.59
N VAL A 662 8.68 -18.50 -15.27
CA VAL A 662 8.66 -17.41 -14.29
C VAL A 662 9.93 -16.56 -14.36
N GLU A 663 11.12 -17.17 -14.52
CA GLU A 663 12.38 -16.43 -14.66
C GLU A 663 12.49 -15.67 -15.98
N LEU A 664 11.84 -16.18 -17.02
CA LEU A 664 11.80 -15.57 -18.37
C LEU A 664 10.84 -14.40 -18.48
N ILE A 665 9.96 -14.17 -17.49
CA ILE A 665 9.07 -12.99 -17.51
C ILE A 665 9.94 -11.73 -17.63
N PRO A 666 9.82 -10.95 -18.72
CA PRO A 666 10.72 -9.81 -18.99
C PRO A 666 10.57 -8.68 -17.95
N TYR A 667 9.35 -8.50 -17.42
CA TYR A 667 9.07 -7.45 -16.43
C TYR A 667 9.45 -7.94 -15.04
N GLN A 668 10.51 -7.35 -14.46
CA GLN A 668 10.99 -7.70 -13.12
C GLN A 668 9.88 -7.60 -12.07
N GLU A 669 9.06 -6.54 -12.14
CA GLU A 669 7.93 -6.35 -11.23
C GLU A 669 6.96 -7.54 -11.28
N THR A 670 6.55 -7.95 -12.50
CA THR A 670 5.63 -9.08 -12.70
C THR A 670 6.26 -10.40 -12.27
N ARG A 671 7.54 -10.63 -12.59
CA ARG A 671 8.28 -11.83 -12.17
C ARG A 671 8.31 -11.97 -10.65
N LEU A 672 8.64 -10.90 -9.94
CA LEU A 672 8.66 -10.87 -8.47
C LEU A 672 7.24 -10.99 -7.89
N TYR A 673 6.25 -10.38 -8.55
CA TYR A 673 4.85 -10.48 -8.15
C TYR A 673 4.34 -11.92 -8.20
N VAL A 674 4.58 -12.64 -9.29
CA VAL A 674 4.21 -14.07 -9.41
C VAL A 674 4.80 -14.88 -8.24
N LYS A 675 6.09 -14.71 -7.96
CA LYS A 675 6.76 -15.42 -6.84
C LYS A 675 6.15 -15.09 -5.48
N ARG A 676 5.84 -13.81 -5.23
CA ARG A 676 5.24 -13.37 -3.95
C ARG A 676 3.83 -13.90 -3.77
N VAL A 677 2.98 -13.81 -4.81
CA VAL A 677 1.59 -14.28 -4.71
C VAL A 677 1.53 -15.78 -4.52
N LEU A 678 2.32 -16.57 -5.28
CA LEU A 678 2.38 -18.02 -5.10
C LEU A 678 2.85 -18.42 -3.71
N ARG A 679 3.89 -17.76 -3.19
CA ARG A 679 4.35 -17.96 -1.81
C ARG A 679 3.23 -17.69 -0.82
N SER A 680 2.60 -16.52 -0.92
CA SER A 680 1.54 -16.10 0.00
C SER A 680 0.32 -17.01 -0.07
N TYR A 681 -0.05 -17.46 -1.26
CA TYR A 681 -1.16 -18.40 -1.43
C TYR A 681 -0.89 -19.73 -0.72
N ARG A 682 0.29 -20.30 -0.89
CA ARG A 682 0.66 -21.56 -0.22
C ARG A 682 0.71 -21.41 1.31
N GLU A 683 1.16 -20.26 1.82
CA GLU A 683 1.15 -20.00 3.25
C GLU A 683 -0.29 -19.87 3.80
N TYR A 684 -1.19 -19.22 3.07
CA TYR A 684 -2.62 -19.21 3.44
C TYR A 684 -3.22 -20.61 3.47
N VAL A 685 -2.93 -21.44 2.49
CA VAL A 685 -3.40 -22.84 2.45
C VAL A 685 -2.81 -23.64 3.62
N ARG A 686 -1.51 -23.48 3.91
CA ARG A 686 -0.86 -24.14 5.05
C ARG A 686 -1.51 -23.78 6.39
N LEU A 687 -1.76 -22.50 6.60
CA LEU A 687 -2.35 -21.99 7.85
C LEU A 687 -3.86 -22.30 7.95
N GLY A 688 -4.58 -22.31 6.85
CA GLY A 688 -6.02 -22.57 6.81
C GLY A 688 -6.41 -24.04 6.74
N GLY A 689 -5.51 -24.92 6.30
CA GLY A 689 -5.74 -26.37 6.22
C GLY A 689 -5.68 -27.13 7.56
N HIS A 690 -5.33 -26.41 8.64
CA HIS A 690 -5.30 -26.92 10.01
C HIS A 690 -6.45 -26.40 10.90
N SER A 691 -7.48 -25.73 10.29
CA SER A 691 -8.65 -25.20 11.00
C SER A 691 -9.92 -26.02 10.74
#